data_d6987dde32ce0cd9c4feb1a267e1ba51
#
_entry.id   d6987dde32ce0cd9c4feb1a267e1ba51
#
_cell.length_a   1.000
_cell.length_b   1.000
_cell.length_c   1.000
_cell.angle_alpha   90.00
_cell.angle_beta   90.00
_cell.angle_gamma   90.00
#
_symmetry.space_group_name_H-M   'P 1'
#
loop_
_entity.id
_entity.type
_entity.pdbx_description
1 polymer ?
#
loop_
_entity_poly.entity_id
_entity_poly.type
_entity_poly.pdbx_seq_one_letter_code
_entity_poly.pdbx_strand_id
1 'polypeptide(L)'
;MKKLREIRTRIDAYIQTHKPAAFIMWLLVLLFPLWLSLSGNAISFLSGEDGAAVLLRTLLTENYGAFLLGMLLIYLFFGAMICLWKRVPPAALLTGLLFTIMPTVDFLKTEILKEHFLPWDMLLAKNADSFTTFLSALKIPTPLWWLWGGTVAYLAVLAILRPTLPIAWKRRVLGAPILLGCLYLCTMNGTVRADYSLLGLSSEAPTDQTKNYTENGFLTAFVLNLSSLSMGDPDNYSERYLEKAFAQYQPDEASGADFQNPDVIVILSESFWDPTTLKNVSFTADPIPNYRRILAENHGGNMVSCTFGGGTVRPEFEILTGMTTSMLPSGNVPYQQYVFNNIYSYAREFKNQGYDTVGIHTYQMEFYERARAYPLLGFDEMLGEYNLHAEQHFNSGPFLTDESLVEEIMYQLEQPHEKGVFIQGITMENHGLYLNKFDPSEWNIDFTSDALSEEESNLLHNYCKGVSDSDAQLGRLYEYVMKREKPTVVLWYGDHLPTLGNDFGVYASTGTITSTTAANWTEEEKYQMFSTPYVVFSNYDTGHEYRADDTPVSPYLLTALMYDYIGAPETLRSNFLLDLYAHCPVISPYYNLYSEGCDEKTRNKYIKLHELLTYDDLMGEQYLTKRLLPQEQRQK
;
A
#
# COMPACT_ATOMS: atom_id res chain seq x y z
N MET A 1 49.50 -17.19 7.35
CA MET A 1 49.53 -15.95 8.16
C MET A 1 50.86 -15.18 8.09
N LYS A 2 52.05 -15.82 8.23
CA LYS A 2 53.35 -15.14 8.15
C LYS A 2 53.60 -14.42 6.81
N LYS A 3 53.35 -15.07 5.68
CA LYS A 3 53.50 -14.55 4.32
C LYS A 3 52.62 -13.30 4.04
N LEU A 4 51.37 -13.33 4.52
CA LEU A 4 50.45 -12.18 4.44
C LEU A 4 50.91 -10.98 5.28
N ARG A 5 51.54 -11.26 6.43
CA ARG A 5 52.10 -10.22 7.31
C ARG A 5 53.31 -9.53 6.69
N GLU A 6 54.17 -10.30 6.02
CA GLU A 6 55.33 -9.77 5.29
C GLU A 6 54.97 -8.93 4.08
N ILE A 7 54.01 -9.43 3.26
CA ILE A 7 53.47 -8.66 2.11
C ILE A 7 52.91 -7.31 2.60
N ARG A 8 52.16 -7.33 3.65
CA ARG A 8 51.55 -6.16 4.27
C ARG A 8 52.61 -5.16 4.75
N THR A 9 53.63 -5.61 5.48
CA THR A 9 54.70 -4.70 5.93
C THR A 9 55.42 -4.00 4.76
N ARG A 10 55.57 -4.72 3.64
CA ARG A 10 56.12 -4.17 2.40
C ARG A 10 55.18 -3.11 1.76
N ILE A 11 53.87 -3.34 1.73
CA ILE A 11 52.89 -2.36 1.22
C ILE A 11 52.87 -1.12 2.09
N ASP A 12 52.81 -1.27 3.41
CA ASP A 12 52.82 -0.15 4.35
C ASP A 12 54.11 0.70 4.21
N ALA A 13 55.24 0.05 4.13
CA ALA A 13 56.54 0.72 3.93
C ALA A 13 56.62 1.45 2.55
N TYR A 14 56.10 0.83 1.49
CA TYR A 14 56.05 1.41 0.17
C TYR A 14 55.14 2.67 0.13
N ILE A 15 53.94 2.59 0.70
CA ILE A 15 53.02 3.74 0.76
C ILE A 15 53.62 4.89 1.58
N GLN A 16 54.31 4.60 2.68
CA GLN A 16 54.96 5.63 3.50
C GLN A 16 56.11 6.35 2.79
N THR A 17 56.83 5.65 1.92
CA THR A 17 57.97 6.21 1.22
C THR A 17 57.64 6.82 -0.14
N HIS A 18 56.51 6.48 -0.75
CA HIS A 18 56.12 6.93 -2.09
C HIS A 18 54.88 7.82 -2.06
N LYS A 19 55.06 9.14 -2.12
CA LYS A 19 53.94 10.12 -2.16
C LYS A 19 52.84 9.80 -3.19
N PRO A 20 53.14 9.37 -4.44
CA PRO A 20 52.11 9.00 -5.41
C PRO A 20 51.27 7.82 -4.95
N ALA A 21 51.83 6.79 -4.29
CA ALA A 21 51.09 5.66 -3.78
C ALA A 21 50.15 6.06 -2.64
N ALA A 22 50.61 6.94 -1.74
CA ALA A 22 49.78 7.51 -0.70
C ALA A 22 48.62 8.35 -1.29
N PHE A 23 48.88 9.14 -2.32
CA PHE A 23 47.85 9.92 -3.03
C PHE A 23 46.79 8.99 -3.66
N ILE A 24 47.20 7.94 -4.38
CA ILE A 24 46.30 6.97 -4.98
C ILE A 24 45.44 6.27 -3.91
N MET A 25 46.03 5.87 -2.80
CA MET A 25 45.30 5.27 -1.69
C MET A 25 44.19 6.19 -1.16
N TRP A 26 44.50 7.48 -0.93
CA TRP A 26 43.52 8.45 -0.44
C TRP A 26 42.49 8.84 -1.52
N LEU A 27 42.89 8.86 -2.78
CA LEU A 27 41.96 9.04 -3.91
C LEU A 27 40.93 7.88 -3.96
N LEU A 28 41.39 6.62 -3.76
CA LEU A 28 40.45 5.47 -3.65
C LEU A 28 39.51 5.63 -2.47
N VAL A 29 39.97 6.09 -1.31
CA VAL A 29 39.07 6.37 -0.17
C VAL A 29 38.03 7.43 -0.53
N LEU A 30 38.44 8.50 -1.20
CA LEU A 30 37.57 9.60 -1.62
C LEU A 30 36.56 9.13 -2.67
N LEU A 31 36.95 8.31 -3.63
CA LEU A 31 36.06 7.83 -4.71
C LEU A 31 35.11 6.70 -4.27
N PHE A 32 35.27 6.12 -3.09
CA PHE A 32 34.43 5.02 -2.64
C PHE A 32 32.94 5.38 -2.47
N PRO A 33 32.55 6.50 -1.82
CA PRO A 33 31.16 6.93 -1.77
C PRO A 33 30.57 7.26 -3.16
N LEU A 34 31.37 7.82 -4.06
CA LEU A 34 30.94 8.04 -5.45
C LEU A 34 30.62 6.71 -6.15
N TRP A 35 31.49 5.69 -6.00
CA TRP A 35 31.21 4.34 -6.50
C TRP A 35 29.90 3.79 -5.97
N LEU A 36 29.65 3.92 -4.65
CA LEU A 36 28.41 3.43 -4.03
C LEU A 36 27.18 4.18 -4.53
N SER A 37 27.28 5.50 -4.74
CA SER A 37 26.18 6.29 -5.31
C SER A 37 25.86 5.86 -6.74
N LEU A 38 26.86 5.69 -7.59
CA LEU A 38 26.68 5.25 -8.98
C LEU A 38 26.15 3.81 -9.06
N SER A 39 26.79 2.87 -8.32
CA SER A 39 26.39 1.46 -8.34
C SER A 39 25.03 1.23 -7.70
N GLY A 40 24.70 1.96 -6.62
CA GLY A 40 23.40 1.89 -5.96
C GLY A 40 22.26 2.34 -6.87
N ASN A 41 22.40 3.48 -7.54
CA ASN A 41 21.40 3.92 -8.52
C ASN A 41 21.32 2.96 -9.72
N ALA A 42 22.45 2.47 -10.22
CA ALA A 42 22.44 1.47 -11.31
C ALA A 42 21.74 0.18 -10.91
N ILE A 43 21.85 -0.28 -9.64
CA ILE A 43 21.14 -1.46 -9.13
C ILE A 43 19.63 -1.19 -9.09
N SER A 44 19.19 -0.08 -8.47
CA SER A 44 17.78 0.30 -8.37
C SER A 44 17.13 0.40 -9.76
N PHE A 45 17.83 0.96 -10.74
CA PHE A 45 17.35 1.14 -12.10
C PHE A 45 17.36 -0.13 -12.99
N LEU A 46 17.83 -1.29 -12.48
CA LEU A 46 17.81 -2.54 -13.26
C LEU A 46 16.39 -3.02 -13.58
N SER A 47 15.40 -2.63 -12.79
CA SER A 47 13.98 -2.91 -12.98
C SER A 47 13.26 -1.86 -13.85
N GLY A 48 13.92 -0.78 -14.22
CA GLY A 48 13.31 0.31 -15.01
C GLY A 48 13.16 -0.06 -16.49
N GLU A 49 12.03 0.26 -17.07
CA GLU A 49 11.69 -0.02 -18.47
C GLU A 49 12.64 0.64 -19.48
N ASP A 50 13.06 1.88 -19.23
CA ASP A 50 14.01 2.64 -20.06
C ASP A 50 15.44 2.10 -19.99
N GLY A 51 15.70 1.17 -19.10
CA GLY A 51 17.00 0.57 -18.85
C GLY A 51 17.95 1.42 -18.00
N ALA A 52 18.69 0.76 -17.10
CA ALA A 52 19.53 1.39 -16.09
C ALA A 52 20.53 2.42 -16.64
N ALA A 53 21.05 2.24 -17.86
CA ALA A 53 22.02 3.17 -18.46
C ALA A 53 21.39 4.51 -18.87
N VAL A 54 20.16 4.49 -19.38
CA VAL A 54 19.40 5.70 -19.76
C VAL A 54 19.00 6.46 -18.50
N LEU A 55 18.38 5.80 -17.53
CA LEU A 55 17.97 6.42 -16.28
C LEU A 55 19.16 7.02 -15.51
N LEU A 56 20.28 6.31 -15.44
CA LEU A 56 21.48 6.82 -14.82
C LEU A 56 22.04 8.05 -15.57
N ARG A 57 21.99 8.05 -16.89
CA ARG A 57 22.37 9.21 -17.69
C ARG A 57 21.48 10.41 -17.37
N THR A 58 20.16 10.26 -17.39
CA THR A 58 19.19 11.31 -17.07
C THR A 58 19.43 11.87 -15.66
N LEU A 59 19.63 11.00 -14.66
CA LEU A 59 19.95 11.40 -13.30
C LEU A 59 21.24 12.25 -13.22
N LEU A 60 22.25 11.91 -14.02
CA LEU A 60 23.54 12.62 -14.01
C LEU A 60 23.53 13.92 -14.84
N THR A 61 22.64 14.07 -15.82
CA THR A 61 22.64 15.23 -16.74
C THR A 61 21.49 16.19 -16.48
N GLU A 62 20.31 15.70 -16.17
CA GLU A 62 19.10 16.50 -15.99
C GLU A 62 18.76 16.69 -14.50
N ASN A 63 18.91 15.64 -13.70
CA ASN A 63 18.58 15.62 -12.28
C ASN A 63 19.84 15.55 -11.37
N TYR A 64 20.94 16.14 -11.80
CA TYR A 64 22.23 16.07 -11.10
C TYR A 64 22.17 16.58 -9.65
N GLY A 65 21.24 17.48 -9.31
CA GLY A 65 21.04 17.95 -7.95
C GLY A 65 20.64 16.83 -7.01
N ALA A 66 19.73 15.95 -7.44
CA ALA A 66 19.30 14.77 -6.71
C ALA A 66 20.46 13.78 -6.50
N PHE A 67 21.23 13.53 -7.56
CA PHE A 67 22.42 12.68 -7.48
C PHE A 67 23.46 13.24 -6.49
N LEU A 68 23.73 14.55 -6.52
CA LEU A 68 24.67 15.20 -5.60
C LEU A 68 24.21 15.11 -4.15
N LEU A 69 22.93 15.26 -3.87
CA LEU A 69 22.38 15.09 -2.52
C LEU A 69 22.58 13.65 -2.02
N GLY A 70 22.17 12.64 -2.79
CA GLY A 70 22.38 11.24 -2.43
C GLY A 70 23.85 10.90 -2.19
N MET A 71 24.74 11.38 -3.06
CA MET A 71 26.18 11.23 -2.90
C MET A 71 26.68 11.90 -1.62
N LEU A 72 26.25 13.13 -1.31
CA LEU A 72 26.61 13.86 -0.09
C LEU A 72 26.22 13.07 1.17
N LEU A 73 25.03 12.47 1.20
CA LEU A 73 24.57 11.67 2.32
C LEU A 73 25.49 10.47 2.58
N ILE A 74 25.94 9.78 1.52
CA ILE A 74 26.90 8.67 1.64
C ILE A 74 28.25 9.19 2.18
N TYR A 75 28.73 10.37 1.71
CA TYR A 75 29.96 10.97 2.24
C TYR A 75 29.86 11.33 3.71
N LEU A 76 28.74 11.91 4.15
CA LEU A 76 28.51 12.27 5.56
C LEU A 76 28.50 11.00 6.45
N PHE A 77 27.80 9.96 6.03
CA PHE A 77 27.76 8.70 6.74
C PHE A 77 29.14 8.04 6.80
N PHE A 78 29.80 7.88 5.67
CA PHE A 78 31.13 7.27 5.59
C PHE A 78 32.17 8.04 6.40
N GLY A 79 32.17 9.38 6.31
CA GLY A 79 33.03 10.24 7.10
C GLY A 79 32.82 10.10 8.59
N ALA A 80 31.56 10.02 9.05
CA ALA A 80 31.22 9.76 10.45
C ALA A 80 31.77 8.39 10.92
N MET A 81 31.57 7.35 10.12
CA MET A 81 32.08 6.00 10.42
C MET A 81 33.62 5.97 10.47
N ILE A 82 34.32 6.67 9.58
CA ILE A 82 35.78 6.77 9.67
C ILE A 82 36.21 7.51 10.96
N CYS A 83 35.48 8.55 11.34
CA CYS A 83 35.76 9.27 12.60
C CYS A 83 35.58 8.36 13.82
N LEU A 84 34.56 7.51 13.84
CA LEU A 84 34.31 6.56 14.92
C LEU A 84 35.41 5.50 15.01
N TRP A 85 35.74 4.84 13.90
CA TRP A 85 36.68 3.70 13.92
C TRP A 85 38.15 4.05 13.70
N LYS A 86 38.48 5.27 13.25
CA LYS A 86 39.82 5.67 12.83
C LYS A 86 40.36 4.90 11.60
N ARG A 87 39.87 3.70 11.36
CA ARG A 87 40.29 2.79 10.28
C ARG A 87 39.24 2.82 9.17
N VAL A 88 39.71 3.03 7.94
CA VAL A 88 38.82 3.08 6.77
C VAL A 88 38.16 1.73 6.45
N PRO A 89 38.85 0.56 6.53
CA PRO A 89 38.23 -0.70 6.12
C PRO A 89 36.94 -1.07 6.85
N PRO A 90 36.82 -1.00 8.19
CA PRO A 90 35.53 -1.31 8.84
C PRO A 90 34.45 -0.27 8.52
N ALA A 91 34.80 1.00 8.36
CA ALA A 91 33.88 2.04 7.92
C ALA A 91 33.38 1.77 6.49
N ALA A 92 34.32 1.42 5.59
CA ALA A 92 33.99 1.07 4.21
C ALA A 92 33.10 -0.19 4.12
N LEU A 93 33.40 -1.20 4.95
CA LEU A 93 32.60 -2.43 4.98
C LEU A 93 31.14 -2.13 5.36
N LEU A 94 30.91 -1.41 6.46
CA LEU A 94 29.56 -1.06 6.89
C LEU A 94 28.84 -0.19 5.85
N THR A 95 29.52 0.86 5.35
CA THR A 95 28.97 1.76 4.34
C THR A 95 28.67 1.00 3.03
N GLY A 96 29.60 0.16 2.59
CA GLY A 96 29.46 -0.65 1.38
C GLY A 96 28.31 -1.64 1.47
N LEU A 97 28.17 -2.35 2.59
CA LEU A 97 27.05 -3.25 2.82
C LEU A 97 25.72 -2.51 2.81
N LEU A 98 25.59 -1.42 3.58
CA LEU A 98 24.35 -0.66 3.68
C LEU A 98 23.90 -0.13 2.32
N PHE A 99 24.78 0.62 1.64
CA PHE A 99 24.45 1.30 0.38
C PHE A 99 24.55 0.39 -0.87
N THR A 100 24.75 -0.91 -0.70
CA THR A 100 24.58 -1.91 -1.77
C THR A 100 23.37 -2.80 -1.50
N ILE A 101 23.12 -3.18 -0.23
CA ILE A 101 21.96 -4.01 0.13
C ILE A 101 20.65 -3.23 -0.07
N MET A 102 20.53 -1.99 0.42
CA MET A 102 19.28 -1.23 0.29
C MET A 102 18.79 -1.09 -1.17
N PRO A 103 19.60 -0.61 -2.14
CA PRO A 103 19.16 -0.56 -3.55
C PRO A 103 18.95 -1.95 -4.16
N THR A 104 19.58 -3.01 -3.64
CA THR A 104 19.29 -4.38 -4.06
C THR A 104 17.91 -4.82 -3.58
N VAL A 105 17.53 -4.48 -2.36
CA VAL A 105 16.17 -4.72 -1.84
C VAL A 105 15.15 -3.92 -2.66
N ASP A 106 15.44 -2.68 -3.02
CA ASP A 106 14.61 -1.87 -3.90
C ASP A 106 14.39 -2.57 -5.26
N PHE A 107 15.47 -2.96 -5.93
CA PHE A 107 15.39 -3.72 -7.17
C PHE A 107 14.53 -4.99 -7.04
N LEU A 108 14.76 -5.80 -5.99
CA LEU A 108 14.00 -7.03 -5.77
C LEU A 108 12.52 -6.76 -5.50
N LYS A 109 12.21 -5.74 -4.69
CA LYS A 109 10.83 -5.35 -4.39
C LYS A 109 10.12 -4.83 -5.64
N THR A 110 10.79 -4.00 -6.44
CA THR A 110 10.23 -3.47 -7.69
C THR A 110 9.97 -4.57 -8.72
N GLU A 111 10.85 -5.56 -8.84
CA GLU A 111 10.64 -6.71 -9.74
C GLU A 111 9.43 -7.56 -9.32
N ILE A 112 9.22 -7.76 -8.01
CA ILE A 112 8.19 -8.66 -7.48
C ILE A 112 6.85 -7.93 -7.30
N LEU A 113 6.87 -6.78 -6.61
CA LEU A 113 5.66 -6.08 -6.15
C LEU A 113 5.34 -4.84 -6.98
N LYS A 114 6.19 -4.47 -7.95
CA LYS A 114 6.09 -3.22 -8.70
C LYS A 114 6.09 -1.96 -7.81
N GLU A 115 6.67 -2.07 -6.63
CA GLU A 115 6.78 -1.00 -5.63
C GLU A 115 8.23 -0.80 -5.20
N HIS A 116 8.62 0.45 -4.97
CA HIS A 116 9.95 0.79 -4.47
C HIS A 116 10.11 0.47 -2.98
N PHE A 117 11.37 0.30 -2.55
CA PHE A 117 11.75 0.12 -1.15
C PHE A 117 11.68 1.44 -0.41
N LEU A 118 10.75 1.57 0.51
CA LEU A 118 10.40 2.79 1.24
C LEU A 118 10.90 2.74 2.70
N PRO A 119 11.07 3.90 3.38
CA PRO A 119 11.59 3.92 4.75
C PRO A 119 10.82 3.05 5.75
N TRP A 120 9.51 2.93 5.60
CA TRP A 120 8.66 2.12 6.47
C TRP A 120 8.81 0.62 6.24
N ASP A 121 9.29 0.17 5.07
CA ASP A 121 9.62 -1.24 4.85
C ASP A 121 10.72 -1.74 5.79
N MET A 122 11.56 -0.83 6.28
CA MET A 122 12.58 -1.19 7.29
C MET A 122 11.96 -1.64 8.62
N LEU A 123 10.74 -1.20 8.94
CA LEU A 123 10.00 -1.61 10.14
C LEU A 123 9.45 -3.04 9.98
N LEU A 124 9.28 -3.50 8.75
CA LEU A 124 8.70 -4.78 8.36
C LEU A 124 9.71 -5.92 8.24
N ALA A 125 11.00 -5.64 8.34
CA ALA A 125 12.09 -6.63 8.18
C ALA A 125 12.00 -7.85 9.14
N LYS A 126 11.00 -7.89 10.02
CA LYS A 126 10.74 -9.03 10.92
C LYS A 126 10.03 -10.20 10.24
N ASN A 127 9.33 -9.98 9.11
CA ASN A 127 8.49 -10.96 8.43
C ASN A 127 9.11 -11.46 7.11
N ALA A 128 10.40 -11.81 7.15
CA ALA A 128 11.16 -12.19 5.96
C ALA A 128 10.73 -13.53 5.32
N ASP A 129 9.90 -14.34 5.97
CA ASP A 129 9.57 -15.69 5.51
C ASP A 129 8.72 -15.71 4.23
N SER A 130 7.78 -14.79 4.09
CA SER A 130 6.98 -14.63 2.86
C SER A 130 7.84 -14.22 1.65
N PHE A 131 8.93 -13.51 1.89
CA PHE A 131 9.82 -13.02 0.85
C PHE A 131 10.69 -14.14 0.22
N THR A 132 10.97 -15.20 0.96
CA THR A 132 11.82 -16.31 0.48
C THR A 132 11.18 -17.13 -0.62
N THR A 133 9.86 -17.26 -0.61
CA THR A 133 9.10 -17.98 -1.64
C THR A 133 9.17 -17.25 -3.00
N PHE A 134 9.09 -15.93 -2.98
CA PHE A 134 9.21 -15.10 -4.19
C PHE A 134 10.65 -15.05 -4.73
N LEU A 135 11.66 -15.05 -3.84
CA LEU A 135 13.08 -15.04 -4.25
C LEU A 135 13.47 -16.27 -5.09
N SER A 136 12.84 -17.41 -4.88
CA SER A 136 13.15 -18.65 -5.63
C SER A 136 12.74 -18.58 -7.11
N ALA A 137 11.80 -17.71 -7.46
CA ALA A 137 11.28 -17.49 -8.82
C ALA A 137 12.06 -16.43 -9.60
N LEU A 138 12.88 -15.60 -8.92
CA LEU A 138 13.57 -14.47 -9.53
C LEU A 138 14.80 -14.89 -10.33
N LYS A 139 14.87 -14.43 -11.57
CA LYS A 139 16.09 -14.47 -12.38
C LYS A 139 16.97 -13.25 -12.05
N ILE A 140 18.02 -13.46 -11.25
CA ILE A 140 18.95 -12.37 -10.91
C ILE A 140 19.75 -11.97 -12.18
N PRO A 141 19.64 -10.72 -12.63
CA PRO A 141 20.29 -10.29 -13.86
C PRO A 141 21.81 -10.21 -13.72
N THR A 142 22.53 -10.55 -14.78
CA THR A 142 24.00 -10.53 -14.80
C THR A 142 24.61 -9.19 -14.36
N PRO A 143 24.08 -8.00 -14.72
CA PRO A 143 24.63 -6.74 -14.26
C PRO A 143 24.66 -6.60 -12.73
N LEU A 144 23.71 -7.15 -11.99
CA LEU A 144 23.70 -7.10 -10.53
C LEU A 144 24.93 -7.79 -9.92
N TRP A 145 25.32 -8.94 -10.48
CA TRP A 145 26.55 -9.64 -10.05
C TRP A 145 27.81 -8.82 -10.29
N TRP A 146 27.90 -8.09 -11.41
CA TRP A 146 29.05 -7.23 -11.69
C TRP A 146 29.12 -6.03 -10.74
N LEU A 147 27.99 -5.40 -10.40
CA LEU A 147 27.93 -4.27 -9.47
C LEU A 147 28.30 -4.72 -8.04
N TRP A 148 27.79 -5.86 -7.59
CA TRP A 148 28.21 -6.47 -6.32
C TRP A 148 29.68 -6.87 -6.32
N GLY A 149 30.14 -7.54 -7.37
CA GLY A 149 31.55 -7.93 -7.55
C GLY A 149 32.49 -6.73 -7.52
N GLY A 150 32.12 -5.63 -8.16
CA GLY A 150 32.85 -4.36 -8.13
C GLY A 150 32.96 -3.79 -6.71
N THR A 151 31.88 -3.77 -5.96
CA THR A 151 31.86 -3.33 -4.55
C THR A 151 32.74 -4.22 -3.68
N VAL A 152 32.65 -5.55 -3.81
CA VAL A 152 33.49 -6.50 -3.08
C VAL A 152 34.98 -6.32 -3.42
N ALA A 153 35.30 -6.14 -4.70
CA ALA A 153 36.68 -5.87 -5.14
C ALA A 153 37.20 -4.55 -4.55
N TYR A 154 36.37 -3.51 -4.53
CA TYR A 154 36.72 -2.22 -3.94
C TYR A 154 37.01 -2.37 -2.43
N LEU A 155 36.13 -3.04 -1.70
CA LEU A 155 36.31 -3.33 -0.27
C LEU A 155 37.57 -4.15 0.00
N ALA A 156 37.87 -5.13 -0.86
CA ALA A 156 39.11 -5.93 -0.75
C ALA A 156 40.35 -5.05 -0.92
N VAL A 157 40.37 -4.13 -1.89
CA VAL A 157 41.47 -3.19 -2.07
C VAL A 157 41.65 -2.30 -0.84
N LEU A 158 40.58 -1.72 -0.30
CA LEU A 158 40.66 -0.90 0.93
C LEU A 158 41.07 -1.74 2.15
N ALA A 159 40.66 -3.00 2.23
CA ALA A 159 41.09 -3.92 3.28
C ALA A 159 42.58 -4.31 3.19
N ILE A 160 43.15 -4.37 1.98
CA ILE A 160 44.57 -4.62 1.75
C ILE A 160 45.39 -3.35 2.10
N LEU A 161 44.98 -2.19 1.60
CA LEU A 161 45.67 -0.92 1.80
C LEU A 161 45.58 -0.38 3.24
N ARG A 162 44.47 -0.69 3.94
CA ARG A 162 44.19 -0.32 5.35
C ARG A 162 44.48 1.15 5.70
N PRO A 163 43.97 2.10 4.95
CA PRO A 163 44.15 3.50 5.28
C PRO A 163 43.62 3.82 6.69
N THR A 164 44.34 4.66 7.40
CA THR A 164 43.95 5.14 8.74
C THR A 164 43.93 6.64 8.77
N LEU A 165 42.88 7.23 9.34
CA LEU A 165 42.71 8.66 9.40
C LEU A 165 43.80 9.32 10.31
N PRO A 166 44.67 10.18 9.80
CA PRO A 166 45.76 10.79 10.57
C PRO A 166 45.27 11.96 11.43
N ILE A 167 44.14 11.81 12.12
CA ILE A 167 43.50 12.85 12.95
C ILE A 167 43.52 12.41 14.41
N ALA A 168 43.90 13.38 15.29
CA ALA A 168 43.89 13.17 16.73
C ALA A 168 42.50 12.74 17.25
N TRP A 169 42.46 11.89 18.28
CA TRP A 169 41.24 11.31 18.79
C TRP A 169 40.19 12.35 19.19
N LYS A 170 40.58 13.49 19.81
CA LYS A 170 39.69 14.59 20.21
C LYS A 170 38.92 15.18 19.00
N ARG A 171 39.62 15.40 17.87
CA ARG A 171 39.00 15.93 16.64
C ARG A 171 38.08 14.90 15.98
N ARG A 172 38.38 13.60 16.09
CA ARG A 172 37.52 12.51 15.57
C ARG A 172 36.26 12.38 16.38
N VAL A 173 36.36 12.37 17.73
CA VAL A 173 35.21 12.31 18.63
C VAL A 173 34.27 13.49 18.45
N LEU A 174 34.80 14.68 18.10
CA LEU A 174 33.97 15.84 17.77
C LEU A 174 33.42 15.72 16.32
N GLY A 175 34.20 15.21 15.40
CA GLY A 175 33.84 15.13 13.97
C GLY A 175 32.68 14.15 13.71
N ALA A 176 32.62 13.03 14.40
CA ALA A 176 31.56 12.06 14.20
C ALA A 176 30.16 12.62 14.53
N PRO A 177 29.91 13.23 15.71
CA PRO A 177 28.61 13.88 15.99
C PRO A 177 28.26 15.01 15.02
N ILE A 178 29.24 15.80 14.59
CA ILE A 178 29.01 16.88 13.63
C ILE A 178 28.52 16.29 12.29
N LEU A 179 29.19 15.27 11.76
CA LEU A 179 28.80 14.65 10.49
C LEU A 179 27.46 13.93 10.59
N LEU A 180 27.19 13.26 11.71
CA LEU A 180 25.87 12.66 11.98
C LEU A 180 24.79 13.72 12.17
N GLY A 181 25.12 14.85 12.82
CA GLY A 181 24.23 15.99 12.94
C GLY A 181 23.90 16.63 11.58
N CYS A 182 24.90 16.80 10.70
CA CYS A 182 24.66 17.23 9.32
C CYS A 182 23.79 16.21 8.55
N LEU A 183 24.04 14.92 8.72
CA LEU A 183 23.21 13.87 8.11
C LEU A 183 21.76 13.98 8.59
N TYR A 184 21.54 14.10 9.90
CA TYR A 184 20.21 14.28 10.49
C TYR A 184 19.53 15.56 9.95
N LEU A 185 20.24 16.69 9.89
CA LEU A 185 19.69 17.93 9.36
C LEU A 185 19.28 17.78 7.88
N CYS A 186 20.10 17.12 7.08
CA CYS A 186 19.78 16.87 5.67
C CYS A 186 18.64 15.86 5.46
N THR A 187 18.36 14.98 6.40
CA THR A 187 17.36 13.91 6.21
C THR A 187 16.03 14.16 6.92
N MET A 188 16.07 14.73 8.13
CA MET A 188 14.91 14.79 9.03
C MET A 188 14.44 16.23 9.33
N ASN A 189 15.27 17.26 9.09
CA ASN A 189 14.91 18.62 9.43
C ASN A 189 14.10 19.30 8.33
N GLY A 190 12.86 19.68 8.61
CA GLY A 190 11.93 20.30 7.65
C GLY A 190 12.44 21.62 7.06
N THR A 191 13.14 22.47 7.85
CA THR A 191 13.67 23.74 7.35
C THR A 191 14.78 23.53 6.32
N VAL A 192 15.72 22.59 6.58
CA VAL A 192 16.79 22.26 5.62
C VAL A 192 16.21 21.59 4.37
N ARG A 193 15.18 20.79 4.53
CA ARG A 193 14.48 20.14 3.40
C ARG A 193 13.71 21.12 2.52
N ALA A 194 13.20 22.22 3.09
CA ALA A 194 12.58 23.28 2.30
C ALA A 194 13.58 23.92 1.31
N ASP A 195 14.89 23.92 1.62
CA ASP A 195 15.96 24.40 0.74
C ASP A 195 16.29 23.43 -0.41
N TYR A 196 15.70 22.22 -0.45
CA TYR A 196 15.90 21.28 -1.56
C TYR A 196 15.39 21.82 -2.90
N SER A 197 14.50 22.80 -2.90
CA SER A 197 14.09 23.53 -4.10
C SER A 197 15.27 24.15 -4.85
N LEU A 198 16.37 24.51 -4.16
CA LEU A 198 17.60 25.00 -4.77
C LEU A 198 18.32 23.93 -5.63
N LEU A 199 18.03 22.66 -5.35
CA LEU A 199 18.52 21.51 -6.12
C LEU A 199 17.49 21.01 -7.14
N GLY A 200 16.36 21.71 -7.30
CA GLY A 200 15.25 21.28 -8.16
C GLY A 200 14.37 20.19 -7.55
N LEU A 201 14.48 19.91 -6.23
CA LEU A 201 13.73 18.87 -5.55
C LEU A 201 12.55 19.45 -4.77
N SER A 202 11.44 18.72 -4.70
CA SER A 202 10.34 19.02 -3.78
C SER A 202 10.71 18.63 -2.35
N SER A 203 10.28 19.44 -1.37
CA SER A 203 10.40 19.09 0.06
C SER A 203 9.30 18.12 0.52
N GLU A 204 8.23 17.99 -0.25
CA GLU A 204 7.11 17.08 0.02
C GLU A 204 7.41 15.67 -0.47
N ALA A 205 6.85 14.66 0.20
CA ALA A 205 6.93 13.28 -0.25
C ALA A 205 6.16 13.13 -1.57
N PRO A 206 6.80 12.60 -2.62
CA PRO A 206 6.15 12.45 -3.91
C PRO A 206 4.99 11.46 -3.86
N THR A 207 3.90 11.77 -4.54
CA THR A 207 2.75 10.87 -4.68
C THR A 207 3.02 9.71 -5.65
N ASP A 208 3.81 9.96 -6.69
CA ASP A 208 4.26 8.96 -7.66
C ASP A 208 5.67 8.47 -7.30
N GLN A 209 5.75 7.29 -6.71
CA GLN A 209 7.04 6.73 -6.27
C GLN A 209 7.90 6.23 -7.43
N THR A 210 7.32 5.75 -8.51
CA THR A 210 8.08 5.35 -9.71
C THR A 210 8.81 6.56 -10.29
N LYS A 211 8.08 7.66 -10.48
CA LYS A 211 8.66 8.93 -10.91
C LYS A 211 9.70 9.46 -9.92
N ASN A 212 9.42 9.40 -8.62
CA ASN A 212 10.34 9.82 -7.58
C ASN A 212 11.68 9.09 -7.68
N TYR A 213 11.67 7.76 -7.81
CA TYR A 213 12.90 6.97 -7.84
C TYR A 213 13.66 7.11 -9.17
N THR A 214 12.97 7.23 -10.29
CA THR A 214 13.59 7.43 -11.61
C THR A 214 14.22 8.81 -11.76
N GLU A 215 13.57 9.86 -11.26
CA GLU A 215 14.08 11.25 -11.36
C GLU A 215 15.12 11.56 -10.28
N ASN A 216 14.92 11.11 -9.03
CA ASN A 216 15.77 11.50 -7.90
C ASN A 216 16.84 10.46 -7.56
N GLY A 217 16.78 9.27 -8.14
CA GLY A 217 17.64 8.15 -7.78
C GLY A 217 17.31 7.57 -6.41
N PHE A 218 17.82 6.38 -6.14
CA PHE A 218 17.43 5.58 -4.98
C PHE A 218 17.51 6.30 -3.62
N LEU A 219 18.71 6.79 -3.25
CA LEU A 219 18.93 7.30 -1.89
C LEU A 219 18.20 8.62 -1.64
N THR A 220 18.16 9.51 -2.62
CA THR A 220 17.46 10.79 -2.50
C THR A 220 15.95 10.55 -2.44
N ALA A 221 15.40 9.71 -3.30
CA ALA A 221 13.99 9.32 -3.26
C ALA A 221 13.61 8.70 -1.91
N PHE A 222 14.43 7.76 -1.41
CA PHE A 222 14.23 7.16 -0.10
C PHE A 222 14.21 8.21 1.02
N VAL A 223 15.14 9.17 1.01
CA VAL A 223 15.20 10.24 2.02
C VAL A 223 14.05 11.23 1.90
N LEU A 224 13.56 11.53 0.71
CA LEU A 224 12.36 12.36 0.54
C LEU A 224 11.14 11.74 1.23
N ASN A 225 11.04 10.43 1.26
CA ASN A 225 9.98 9.71 1.96
C ASN A 225 10.15 9.64 3.50
N LEU A 226 11.29 10.00 4.08
CA LEU A 226 11.47 9.98 5.54
C LEU A 226 10.53 10.94 6.29
N SER A 227 10.10 12.03 5.65
CA SER A 227 9.12 12.94 6.25
C SER A 227 7.76 12.28 6.50
N SER A 228 7.46 11.26 5.73
CA SER A 228 6.20 10.52 5.84
C SER A 228 6.16 9.53 7.02
N LEU A 229 7.29 9.30 7.69
CA LEU A 229 7.33 8.50 8.92
C LEU A 229 6.78 9.24 10.15
N SER A 230 6.66 10.55 10.08
CA SER A 230 6.07 11.34 11.15
C SER A 230 5.17 12.40 10.54
N MET A 231 3.88 12.21 10.61
CA MET A 231 2.93 13.28 10.37
C MET A 231 2.95 14.17 11.62
N GLY A 232 3.19 15.46 11.44
CA GLY A 232 3.10 16.43 12.53
C GLY A 232 1.66 16.52 13.04
N ASP A 233 1.50 16.91 14.31
CA ASP A 233 0.18 17.13 14.87
C ASP A 233 -0.59 18.16 14.03
N PRO A 234 -1.86 17.90 13.68
CA PRO A 234 -2.70 18.87 13.01
C PRO A 234 -2.86 20.14 13.85
N ASP A 235 -2.99 21.28 13.21
CA ASP A 235 -3.21 22.56 13.89
C ASP A 235 -4.37 22.48 14.87
N ASN A 236 -4.12 22.87 16.13
CA ASN A 236 -5.08 22.87 17.24
C ASN A 236 -5.55 21.48 17.70
N TYR A 237 -4.84 20.39 17.38
CA TYR A 237 -5.19 19.07 17.88
C TYR A 237 -5.22 19.05 19.43
N SER A 238 -6.38 18.78 19.99
CA SER A 238 -6.64 18.64 21.42
C SER A 238 -8.02 18.06 21.66
N GLU A 239 -8.22 17.40 22.82
CA GLU A 239 -9.51 16.83 23.22
C GLU A 239 -10.66 17.86 23.08
N ARG A 240 -10.48 19.04 23.69
CA ARG A 240 -11.48 20.12 23.64
C ARG A 240 -11.80 20.59 22.22
N TYR A 241 -10.81 20.62 21.34
CA TYR A 241 -11.05 21.01 19.95
C TYR A 241 -11.86 19.95 19.20
N LEU A 242 -11.50 18.68 19.39
CA LEU A 242 -12.21 17.55 18.79
C LEU A 242 -13.64 17.43 19.30
N GLU A 243 -13.86 17.49 20.63
CA GLU A 243 -15.20 17.47 21.23
C GLU A 243 -16.09 18.56 20.65
N LYS A 244 -15.55 19.78 20.48
CA LYS A 244 -16.29 20.89 19.87
C LYS A 244 -16.55 20.68 18.37
N ALA A 245 -15.57 20.19 17.62
CA ALA A 245 -15.67 19.99 16.18
C ALA A 245 -16.69 18.90 15.81
N PHE A 246 -16.78 17.86 16.65
CA PHE A 246 -17.66 16.71 16.45
C PHE A 246 -18.90 16.72 17.36
N ALA A 247 -19.18 17.81 18.09
CA ALA A 247 -20.30 17.89 19.02
C ALA A 247 -21.67 17.63 18.36
N GLN A 248 -21.84 18.02 17.10
CA GLN A 248 -23.10 17.85 16.36
C GLN A 248 -23.33 16.41 15.87
N TYR A 249 -22.32 15.54 15.94
CA TYR A 249 -22.37 14.16 15.49
C TYR A 249 -22.53 13.14 16.63
N GLN A 250 -22.81 13.61 17.84
CA GLN A 250 -23.07 12.71 18.96
C GLN A 250 -24.30 11.85 18.64
N PRO A 251 -24.25 10.52 18.91
CA PRO A 251 -25.36 9.63 18.63
C PRO A 251 -26.59 9.95 19.50
N ASP A 252 -27.78 9.73 18.95
CA ASP A 252 -29.00 9.66 19.74
C ASP A 252 -29.02 8.34 20.52
N GLU A 253 -29.16 8.42 21.85
CA GLU A 253 -29.24 7.23 22.70
C GLU A 253 -30.48 6.35 22.40
N ALA A 254 -31.50 6.90 21.75
CA ALA A 254 -32.69 6.17 21.31
C ALA A 254 -32.56 5.52 19.92
N SER A 255 -31.46 5.78 19.21
CA SER A 255 -31.22 5.18 17.90
C SER A 255 -31.07 3.66 17.97
N GLY A 256 -31.35 2.99 16.88
CA GLY A 256 -31.27 1.53 16.80
C GLY A 256 -32.40 0.76 17.51
N ALA A 257 -33.51 1.43 17.88
CA ALA A 257 -34.65 0.76 18.54
C ALA A 257 -35.27 -0.34 17.64
N ASP A 258 -35.22 -0.16 16.32
CA ASP A 258 -35.76 -1.06 15.30
C ASP A 258 -34.68 -1.99 14.72
N PHE A 259 -33.45 -1.97 15.25
CA PHE A 259 -32.36 -2.81 14.77
C PHE A 259 -32.61 -4.29 15.00
N GLN A 260 -32.72 -5.04 13.92
CA GLN A 260 -33.14 -6.46 13.94
C GLN A 260 -31.98 -7.43 14.24
N ASN A 261 -30.79 -6.94 14.57
CA ASN A 261 -29.58 -7.72 14.79
C ASN A 261 -29.29 -8.73 13.64
N PRO A 262 -29.21 -8.29 12.38
CA PRO A 262 -28.93 -9.18 11.26
C PRO A 262 -27.51 -9.74 11.34
N ASP A 263 -27.26 -10.89 10.70
CA ASP A 263 -25.91 -11.26 10.32
C ASP A 263 -25.40 -10.27 9.26
N VAL A 264 -24.17 -9.79 9.40
CA VAL A 264 -23.60 -8.75 8.54
C VAL A 264 -22.36 -9.28 7.84
N ILE A 265 -22.37 -9.24 6.51
CA ILE A 265 -21.30 -9.78 5.68
C ILE A 265 -20.77 -8.65 4.79
N VAL A 266 -19.46 -8.42 4.85
CA VAL A 266 -18.76 -7.48 3.99
C VAL A 266 -17.72 -8.27 3.19
N ILE A 267 -17.82 -8.25 1.86
CA ILE A 267 -16.94 -9.04 0.99
C ILE A 267 -16.16 -8.10 0.07
N LEU A 268 -14.86 -8.15 0.20
CA LEU A 268 -13.90 -7.64 -0.77
C LEU A 268 -13.67 -8.71 -1.83
N SER A 269 -14.17 -8.46 -3.04
CA SER A 269 -13.92 -9.31 -4.20
C SER A 269 -12.73 -8.72 -4.98
N GLU A 270 -11.62 -9.43 -4.96
CA GLU A 270 -10.34 -9.02 -5.53
C GLU A 270 -10.48 -8.66 -7.01
N SER A 271 -10.12 -7.42 -7.33
CA SER A 271 -10.17 -6.87 -8.69
C SER A 271 -11.53 -7.03 -9.38
N PHE A 272 -12.65 -7.04 -8.64
CA PHE A 272 -13.99 -7.18 -9.21
C PHE A 272 -14.38 -5.89 -9.94
N TRP A 273 -14.37 -5.96 -11.26
CA TRP A 273 -14.64 -4.82 -12.16
C TRP A 273 -15.35 -5.30 -13.43
N ASP A 274 -16.12 -4.42 -14.05
CA ASP A 274 -16.89 -4.70 -15.27
C ASP A 274 -16.04 -4.52 -16.54
N PRO A 275 -15.52 -5.58 -17.17
CA PRO A 275 -14.71 -5.45 -18.37
C PRO A 275 -15.52 -5.01 -19.60
N THR A 276 -16.86 -5.05 -19.57
CA THR A 276 -17.68 -4.56 -20.69
C THR A 276 -17.61 -3.05 -20.88
N THR A 277 -17.00 -2.33 -19.95
CA THR A 277 -16.69 -0.89 -20.06
C THR A 277 -15.49 -0.61 -20.97
N LEU A 278 -14.72 -1.62 -21.37
CA LEU A 278 -13.64 -1.49 -22.37
C LEU A 278 -14.21 -1.08 -23.73
N LYS A 279 -13.58 -0.08 -24.34
CA LYS A 279 -13.91 0.32 -25.71
C LYS A 279 -13.33 -0.68 -26.72
N ASN A 280 -13.95 -0.79 -27.90
CA ASN A 280 -13.46 -1.64 -28.99
C ASN A 280 -13.24 -3.13 -28.61
N VAL A 281 -13.99 -3.62 -27.62
CA VAL A 281 -14.07 -5.03 -27.25
C VAL A 281 -15.55 -5.44 -27.29
N SER A 282 -15.85 -6.54 -27.95
CA SER A 282 -17.22 -7.10 -28.03
C SER A 282 -17.25 -8.46 -27.39
N PHE A 283 -17.86 -8.57 -26.22
CA PHE A 283 -18.00 -9.82 -25.46
C PHE A 283 -19.13 -10.69 -26.02
N THR A 284 -18.95 -12.00 -26.03
CA THR A 284 -19.95 -12.97 -26.49
C THR A 284 -21.02 -13.25 -25.43
N ALA A 285 -20.68 -13.03 -24.14
CA ALA A 285 -21.58 -13.14 -23.00
C ALA A 285 -21.21 -12.06 -21.97
N ASP A 286 -22.14 -11.73 -21.10
CA ASP A 286 -21.89 -10.82 -19.96
C ASP A 286 -20.98 -11.52 -18.94
N PRO A 287 -19.83 -10.94 -18.57
CA PRO A 287 -18.94 -11.51 -17.56
C PRO A 287 -19.48 -11.49 -16.12
N ILE A 288 -20.42 -10.57 -15.81
CA ILE A 288 -20.97 -10.38 -14.45
C ILE A 288 -22.51 -10.32 -14.43
N PRO A 289 -23.20 -11.34 -14.97
CA PRO A 289 -24.67 -11.30 -15.09
C PRO A 289 -25.40 -11.38 -13.74
N ASN A 290 -24.83 -12.05 -12.73
CA ASN A 290 -25.44 -12.11 -11.40
C ASN A 290 -25.39 -10.77 -10.69
N TYR A 291 -24.25 -10.07 -10.75
CA TYR A 291 -24.14 -8.71 -10.23
C TYR A 291 -25.23 -7.80 -10.82
N ARG A 292 -25.40 -7.79 -12.15
CA ARG A 292 -26.43 -6.96 -12.79
C ARG A 292 -27.85 -7.32 -12.37
N ARG A 293 -28.14 -8.63 -12.27
CA ARG A 293 -29.44 -9.11 -11.80
C ARG A 293 -29.70 -8.68 -10.35
N ILE A 294 -28.71 -8.88 -9.47
CA ILE A 294 -28.86 -8.55 -8.06
C ILE A 294 -28.98 -7.04 -7.86
N LEU A 295 -28.16 -6.24 -8.56
CA LEU A 295 -28.25 -4.78 -8.52
C LEU A 295 -29.60 -4.25 -9.00
N ALA A 296 -30.20 -4.87 -10.01
CA ALA A 296 -31.51 -4.44 -10.51
C ALA A 296 -32.67 -4.65 -9.50
N GLU A 297 -32.49 -5.50 -8.51
CA GLU A 297 -33.48 -5.84 -7.47
C GLU A 297 -33.12 -5.29 -6.09
N ASN A 298 -31.90 -4.77 -5.91
CA ASN A 298 -31.36 -4.34 -4.63
C ASN A 298 -30.63 -2.98 -4.77
N HIS A 299 -29.76 -2.65 -3.84
CA HIS A 299 -29.05 -1.37 -3.75
C HIS A 299 -27.59 -1.49 -4.22
N GLY A 300 -27.01 -0.41 -4.73
CA GLY A 300 -25.61 -0.39 -5.10
C GLY A 300 -25.26 0.67 -6.15
N GLY A 301 -24.10 0.50 -6.77
CA GLY A 301 -23.56 1.43 -7.76
C GLY A 301 -22.05 1.27 -7.92
N ASN A 302 -21.35 2.39 -8.04
CA ASN A 302 -19.92 2.43 -8.18
C ASN A 302 -19.24 3.00 -6.92
N MET A 303 -18.18 2.33 -6.48
CA MET A 303 -17.23 2.85 -5.52
C MET A 303 -16.01 3.43 -6.27
N VAL A 304 -15.58 4.63 -5.93
CA VAL A 304 -14.33 5.21 -6.46
C VAL A 304 -13.19 4.83 -5.54
N SER A 305 -12.43 3.85 -5.95
CA SER A 305 -11.31 3.30 -5.17
C SER A 305 -10.21 4.34 -4.93
N CYS A 306 -9.51 4.18 -3.82
CA CYS A 306 -8.31 4.97 -3.48
C CYS A 306 -7.03 4.38 -4.09
N THR A 307 -7.13 3.33 -4.93
CA THR A 307 -5.98 2.65 -5.55
C THR A 307 -6.34 2.05 -6.90
N PHE A 308 -5.30 1.70 -7.70
CA PHE A 308 -5.40 1.04 -9.00
C PHE A 308 -4.40 -0.12 -9.06
N GLY A 309 -4.84 -1.28 -9.55
CA GLY A 309 -3.98 -2.40 -9.90
C GLY A 309 -3.26 -3.09 -8.74
N GLY A 310 -3.66 -2.76 -7.50
CA GLY A 310 -3.08 -3.31 -6.27
C GLY A 310 -3.29 -2.40 -5.08
N GLY A 311 -2.74 -2.79 -3.92
CA GLY A 311 -2.93 -2.02 -2.68
C GLY A 311 -4.28 -2.24 -2.03
N THR A 312 -4.88 -3.41 -2.22
CA THR A 312 -6.15 -3.93 -1.68
C THR A 312 -6.41 -3.55 -0.22
N VAL A 313 -5.36 -3.54 0.59
CA VAL A 313 -5.44 -3.17 2.02
C VAL A 313 -5.93 -1.73 2.26
N ARG A 314 -5.81 -0.82 1.31
CA ARG A 314 -6.27 0.58 1.47
C ARG A 314 -7.79 0.70 1.42
N PRO A 315 -8.49 0.29 0.34
CA PRO A 315 -9.95 0.28 0.35
C PRO A 315 -10.52 -0.63 1.44
N GLU A 316 -9.91 -1.77 1.74
CA GLU A 316 -10.29 -2.63 2.86
C GLU A 316 -10.25 -1.88 4.20
N PHE A 317 -9.15 -1.18 4.48
CA PHE A 317 -8.98 -0.37 5.69
C PHE A 317 -10.03 0.77 5.76
N GLU A 318 -10.23 1.49 4.66
CA GLU A 318 -11.21 2.58 4.58
C GLU A 318 -12.64 2.08 4.86
N ILE A 319 -13.02 0.95 4.28
CA ILE A 319 -14.35 0.33 4.46
C ILE A 319 -14.54 -0.15 5.89
N LEU A 320 -13.54 -0.83 6.48
CA LEU A 320 -13.64 -1.35 7.84
C LEU A 320 -13.63 -0.26 8.91
N THR A 321 -13.01 0.89 8.64
CA THR A 321 -12.77 1.91 9.68
C THR A 321 -13.53 3.21 9.45
N GLY A 322 -13.97 3.49 8.23
CA GLY A 322 -14.49 4.81 7.86
C GLY A 322 -13.43 5.92 7.88
N MET A 323 -12.14 5.58 7.96
CA MET A 323 -11.02 6.52 7.90
C MET A 323 -10.58 6.72 6.44
N THR A 324 -9.93 7.85 6.14
CA THR A 324 -9.36 8.08 4.81
C THR A 324 -7.86 7.75 4.77
N THR A 325 -7.43 7.04 3.74
CA THR A 325 -6.00 6.84 3.45
C THR A 325 -5.40 7.97 2.62
N SER A 326 -6.20 8.91 2.13
CA SER A 326 -5.74 10.01 1.28
C SER A 326 -4.78 10.97 1.98
N MET A 327 -4.84 11.08 3.31
CA MET A 327 -3.90 11.86 4.09
C MET A 327 -2.59 11.13 4.38
N LEU A 328 -2.55 9.83 4.15
CA LEU A 328 -1.36 9.01 4.39
C LEU A 328 -0.43 9.08 3.16
N PRO A 329 0.88 8.86 3.34
CA PRO A 329 1.81 8.85 2.22
C PRO A 329 1.39 7.87 1.12
N SER A 330 1.68 8.21 -0.13
CA SER A 330 1.42 7.32 -1.27
C SER A 330 2.10 5.96 -1.07
N GLY A 331 1.46 4.87 -1.51
CA GLY A 331 1.96 3.51 -1.29
C GLY A 331 1.90 3.03 0.16
N ASN A 332 1.14 3.71 1.03
CA ASN A 332 0.97 3.27 2.42
C ASN A 332 0.28 1.91 2.52
N VAL A 333 0.65 1.16 3.55
CA VAL A 333 0.01 -0.09 3.97
C VAL A 333 -0.48 0.11 5.41
N PRO A 334 -1.73 0.54 5.62
CA PRO A 334 -2.22 0.99 6.92
C PRO A 334 -1.96 0.00 8.06
N TYR A 335 -2.24 -1.28 7.83
CA TYR A 335 -2.04 -2.31 8.85
C TYR A 335 -0.57 -2.46 9.29
N GLN A 336 0.36 -2.27 8.38
CA GLN A 336 1.78 -2.40 8.66
C GLN A 336 2.38 -1.16 9.35
N GLN A 337 1.88 0.02 9.01
CA GLN A 337 2.52 1.29 9.32
C GLN A 337 1.84 2.06 10.46
N TYR A 338 0.52 1.85 10.66
CA TYR A 338 -0.27 2.69 11.56
C TYR A 338 -1.08 1.91 12.59
N VAL A 339 -1.47 0.66 12.31
CA VAL A 339 -2.28 -0.14 13.23
C VAL A 339 -1.38 -0.92 14.18
N PHE A 340 -0.95 -0.29 15.27
CA PHE A 340 -0.12 -0.90 16.31
C PHE A 340 -0.86 -1.06 17.65
N ASN A 341 -2.00 -0.40 17.81
CA ASN A 341 -2.87 -0.44 18.99
C ASN A 341 -4.30 -0.74 18.55
N ASN A 342 -5.18 -1.01 19.50
CA ASN A 342 -6.61 -1.08 19.20
C ASN A 342 -7.07 0.26 18.64
N ILE A 343 -7.77 0.21 17.51
CA ILE A 343 -8.36 1.38 16.87
C ILE A 343 -9.85 1.16 16.64
N TYR A 344 -10.54 2.23 16.26
CA TYR A 344 -11.92 2.16 15.80
C TYR A 344 -12.05 1.31 14.52
N SER A 345 -13.12 0.51 14.46
CA SER A 345 -13.60 -0.15 13.23
C SER A 345 -15.07 -0.53 13.40
N TYR A 346 -15.76 -0.85 12.31
CA TYR A 346 -17.11 -1.40 12.38
C TYR A 346 -17.14 -2.81 12.98
N ALA A 347 -16.10 -3.62 12.80
CA ALA A 347 -15.98 -4.90 13.50
C ALA A 347 -16.01 -4.69 15.02
N ARG A 348 -15.30 -3.68 15.53
CA ARG A 348 -15.32 -3.32 16.96
C ARG A 348 -16.69 -2.83 17.41
N GLU A 349 -17.39 -2.06 16.58
CA GLU A 349 -18.75 -1.60 16.90
C GLU A 349 -19.71 -2.79 17.04
N PHE A 350 -19.71 -3.72 16.11
CA PHE A 350 -20.52 -4.95 16.17
C PHE A 350 -20.12 -5.81 17.38
N LYS A 351 -18.82 -5.98 17.63
CA LYS A 351 -18.33 -6.68 18.82
C LYS A 351 -18.83 -6.07 20.12
N ASN A 352 -18.80 -4.73 20.25
CA ASN A 352 -19.30 -4.02 21.42
C ASN A 352 -20.82 -4.19 21.59
N GLN A 353 -21.55 -4.48 20.52
CA GLN A 353 -22.96 -4.81 20.54
C GLN A 353 -23.22 -6.30 20.85
N GLY A 354 -22.18 -7.13 20.99
CA GLY A 354 -22.25 -8.54 21.34
C GLY A 354 -22.30 -9.50 20.14
N TYR A 355 -21.84 -9.06 18.98
CA TYR A 355 -21.64 -9.93 17.81
C TYR A 355 -20.31 -10.70 17.92
N ASP A 356 -20.29 -11.88 17.35
CA ASP A 356 -19.04 -12.54 16.98
C ASP A 356 -18.48 -11.87 15.72
N THR A 357 -17.16 -11.77 15.62
CA THR A 357 -16.51 -11.03 14.52
C THR A 357 -15.41 -11.88 13.88
N VAL A 358 -15.57 -12.20 12.60
CA VAL A 358 -14.72 -13.15 11.87
C VAL A 358 -14.16 -12.50 10.61
N GLY A 359 -12.83 -12.52 10.47
CA GLY A 359 -12.13 -12.20 9.23
C GLY A 359 -11.78 -13.48 8.46
N ILE A 360 -12.00 -13.50 7.16
CA ILE A 360 -11.69 -14.65 6.30
C ILE A 360 -10.90 -14.18 5.09
N HIS A 361 -9.73 -14.78 4.85
CA HIS A 361 -8.92 -14.50 3.67
C HIS A 361 -8.46 -15.79 3.01
N THR A 362 -8.84 -16.03 1.77
CA THR A 362 -8.48 -17.26 1.03
C THR A 362 -7.00 -17.28 0.59
N TYR A 363 -6.13 -16.73 1.44
CA TYR A 363 -4.68 -16.72 1.29
C TYR A 363 -4.00 -16.68 2.67
N GLN A 364 -2.68 -16.39 2.70
CA GLN A 364 -1.90 -16.31 3.95
C GLN A 364 -2.37 -15.14 4.82
N MET A 365 -2.65 -15.41 6.09
CA MET A 365 -3.11 -14.40 7.05
C MET A 365 -2.05 -13.32 7.30
N GLU A 366 -0.77 -13.63 7.11
CA GLU A 366 0.35 -12.71 7.26
C GLU A 366 0.41 -11.67 6.15
N PHE A 367 -0.27 -11.90 5.02
CA PHE A 367 -0.31 -10.95 3.91
C PHE A 367 -0.91 -9.62 4.37
N TYR A 368 -0.16 -8.52 4.17
CA TYR A 368 -0.39 -7.20 4.76
C TYR A 368 -0.43 -7.18 6.31
N GLU A 369 0.08 -8.21 6.98
CA GLU A 369 0.01 -8.38 8.45
C GLU A 369 -1.42 -8.44 9.03
N ARG A 370 -2.39 -8.95 8.28
CA ARG A 370 -3.78 -9.07 8.74
C ARG A 370 -3.91 -9.88 10.02
N ALA A 371 -3.14 -10.96 10.17
CA ALA A 371 -3.12 -11.77 11.41
C ALA A 371 -2.84 -10.92 12.66
N ARG A 372 -2.02 -9.87 12.54
CA ARG A 372 -1.72 -8.93 13.63
C ARG A 372 -2.74 -7.79 13.74
N ALA A 373 -3.19 -7.27 12.61
CA ALA A 373 -4.02 -6.07 12.56
C ALA A 373 -5.49 -6.34 12.93
N TYR A 374 -6.06 -7.46 12.50
CA TYR A 374 -7.48 -7.76 12.69
C TYR A 374 -7.91 -7.84 14.16
N PRO A 375 -7.16 -8.48 15.08
CA PRO A 375 -7.47 -8.39 16.52
C PRO A 375 -7.48 -6.93 17.04
N LEU A 376 -6.61 -6.07 16.51
CA LEU A 376 -6.56 -4.65 16.88
C LEU A 376 -7.73 -3.85 16.28
N LEU A 377 -8.32 -4.31 15.19
CA LEU A 377 -9.57 -3.81 14.63
C LEU A 377 -10.82 -4.35 15.36
N GLY A 378 -10.67 -5.37 16.21
CA GLY A 378 -11.77 -5.90 17.01
C GLY A 378 -12.29 -7.26 16.56
N PHE A 379 -11.68 -7.90 15.56
CA PHE A 379 -12.05 -9.26 15.18
C PHE A 379 -11.69 -10.26 16.28
N ASP A 380 -12.57 -11.22 16.51
CA ASP A 380 -12.35 -12.33 17.43
C ASP A 380 -11.49 -13.41 16.79
N GLU A 381 -11.70 -13.66 15.50
CA GLU A 381 -11.01 -14.68 14.74
C GLU A 381 -10.59 -14.17 13.37
N MET A 382 -9.45 -14.68 12.87
CA MET A 382 -8.98 -14.50 11.51
C MET A 382 -8.65 -15.85 10.90
N LEU A 383 -9.36 -16.21 9.83
CA LEU A 383 -9.20 -17.45 9.08
C LEU A 383 -8.41 -17.18 7.79
N GLY A 384 -7.43 -18.02 7.50
CA GLY A 384 -6.63 -18.00 6.29
C GLY A 384 -6.69 -19.34 5.57
N GLU A 385 -5.97 -19.48 4.46
CA GLU A 385 -5.98 -20.67 3.59
C GLU A 385 -5.68 -22.00 4.33
N TYR A 386 -5.03 -21.97 5.49
CA TYR A 386 -4.65 -23.18 6.23
C TYR A 386 -5.61 -23.57 7.34
N ASN A 387 -6.58 -22.74 7.68
CA ASN A 387 -7.49 -22.99 8.81
C ASN A 387 -8.96 -22.68 8.51
N LEU A 388 -9.37 -22.70 7.23
CA LEU A 388 -10.77 -22.70 6.84
C LEU A 388 -11.43 -23.98 7.34
N HIS A 389 -12.69 -23.91 7.76
CA HIS A 389 -13.49 -25.05 8.23
C HIS A 389 -14.21 -25.74 7.07
N ALA A 390 -14.62 -24.96 6.06
CA ALA A 390 -15.28 -25.48 4.88
C ALA A 390 -14.30 -26.15 3.90
N GLU A 391 -14.83 -26.86 2.91
CA GLU A 391 -14.04 -27.50 1.87
C GLU A 391 -13.32 -26.43 1.01
N GLN A 392 -12.07 -26.71 0.68
CA GLN A 392 -11.26 -25.84 -0.17
C GLN A 392 -11.34 -26.30 -1.62
N HIS A 393 -11.60 -25.35 -2.51
CA HIS A 393 -11.74 -25.58 -3.94
C HIS A 393 -10.59 -24.94 -4.70
N PHE A 394 -10.18 -25.60 -5.77
CA PHE A 394 -9.05 -25.20 -6.61
C PHE A 394 -9.44 -25.31 -8.09
N ASN A 395 -8.88 -24.46 -8.90
CA ASN A 395 -8.87 -24.56 -10.36
C ASN A 395 -7.41 -24.62 -10.86
N SER A 396 -7.14 -24.35 -12.12
CA SER A 396 -5.78 -24.33 -12.65
C SER A 396 -4.96 -23.11 -12.23
N GLY A 397 -5.58 -22.11 -11.60
CA GLY A 397 -4.92 -20.92 -11.07
C GLY A 397 -4.13 -21.18 -9.78
N PRO A 398 -3.35 -20.20 -9.34
CA PRO A 398 -2.41 -20.37 -8.21
C PRO A 398 -3.05 -20.20 -6.82
N PHE A 399 -4.32 -19.81 -6.73
CA PHE A 399 -5.00 -19.47 -5.48
C PHE A 399 -6.23 -20.36 -5.24
N LEU A 400 -6.73 -20.37 -3.99
CA LEU A 400 -8.04 -20.90 -3.65
C LEU A 400 -9.11 -20.14 -4.42
N THR A 401 -10.13 -20.85 -4.89
CA THR A 401 -11.25 -20.25 -5.60
C THR A 401 -12.14 -19.44 -4.66
N ASP A 402 -12.89 -18.48 -5.22
CA ASP A 402 -13.87 -17.68 -4.48
C ASP A 402 -15.00 -18.56 -3.91
N GLU A 403 -15.23 -19.77 -4.47
CA GLU A 403 -16.11 -20.78 -3.90
C GLU A 403 -15.70 -21.16 -2.49
N SER A 404 -14.39 -21.30 -2.22
CA SER A 404 -13.87 -21.61 -0.88
C SER A 404 -14.24 -20.53 0.15
N LEU A 405 -14.19 -19.25 -0.24
CA LEU A 405 -14.62 -18.15 0.63
C LEU A 405 -16.13 -18.23 0.92
N VAL A 406 -16.94 -18.40 -0.12
CA VAL A 406 -18.40 -18.42 0.03
C VAL A 406 -18.86 -19.61 0.86
N GLU A 407 -18.23 -20.77 0.72
CA GLU A 407 -18.51 -21.94 1.56
C GLU A 407 -18.11 -21.72 3.02
N GLU A 408 -16.96 -21.07 3.27
CA GLU A 408 -16.58 -20.72 4.64
C GLU A 408 -17.56 -19.71 5.25
N ILE A 409 -18.00 -18.69 4.50
CA ILE A 409 -19.03 -17.75 4.96
C ILE A 409 -20.32 -18.49 5.31
N MET A 410 -20.80 -19.40 4.45
CA MET A 410 -22.00 -20.21 4.72
C MET A 410 -21.80 -21.06 5.98
N TYR A 411 -20.62 -21.67 6.15
CA TYR A 411 -20.29 -22.44 7.36
C TYR A 411 -20.39 -21.57 8.61
N GLN A 412 -19.80 -20.36 8.60
CA GLN A 412 -19.86 -19.43 9.73
C GLN A 412 -21.30 -19.00 10.06
N LEU A 413 -22.12 -18.76 9.03
CA LEU A 413 -23.52 -18.38 9.20
C LEU A 413 -24.40 -19.49 9.80
N GLU A 414 -23.99 -20.77 9.72
CA GLU A 414 -24.68 -21.90 10.34
C GLU A 414 -24.23 -22.15 11.79
N GLN A 415 -23.16 -21.47 12.26
CA GLN A 415 -22.73 -21.60 13.64
C GLN A 415 -23.69 -20.85 14.59
N PRO A 416 -23.78 -21.26 15.87
CA PRO A 416 -24.61 -20.55 16.85
C PRO A 416 -23.92 -19.24 17.27
N HIS A 417 -24.60 -18.11 17.11
CA HIS A 417 -24.18 -16.79 17.55
C HIS A 417 -25.18 -16.21 18.55
N GLU A 418 -24.73 -15.56 19.61
CA GLU A 418 -25.62 -15.03 20.65
C GLU A 418 -26.55 -13.95 20.09
N LYS A 419 -26.02 -13.03 19.29
CA LYS A 419 -26.80 -11.99 18.56
C LYS A 419 -26.72 -12.20 17.06
N GLY A 420 -25.56 -12.05 16.50
CA GLY A 420 -25.26 -12.18 15.10
C GLY A 420 -23.77 -12.32 14.87
N VAL A 421 -23.36 -12.46 13.64
CA VAL A 421 -21.97 -12.48 13.22
C VAL A 421 -21.69 -11.34 12.25
N PHE A 422 -20.56 -10.66 12.45
CA PHE A 422 -19.97 -9.73 11.48
C PHE A 422 -18.83 -10.45 10.78
N ILE A 423 -18.94 -10.64 9.47
CA ILE A 423 -17.94 -11.33 8.64
C ILE A 423 -17.32 -10.35 7.66
N GLN A 424 -15.98 -10.25 7.67
CA GLN A 424 -15.19 -9.64 6.59
C GLN A 424 -14.56 -10.76 5.76
N GLY A 425 -15.04 -10.96 4.53
CA GLY A 425 -14.46 -11.89 3.56
C GLY A 425 -13.55 -11.18 2.56
N ILE A 426 -12.46 -11.83 2.17
CA ILE A 426 -11.51 -11.34 1.17
C ILE A 426 -11.19 -12.47 0.21
N THR A 427 -11.49 -12.29 -1.06
CA THR A 427 -11.16 -13.26 -2.11
C THR A 427 -9.72 -13.10 -2.60
N MET A 428 -9.21 -14.11 -3.30
CA MET A 428 -7.85 -14.07 -3.87
C MET A 428 -7.79 -14.65 -5.29
N GLU A 429 -8.83 -15.36 -5.73
CA GLU A 429 -8.81 -16.07 -7.01
C GLU A 429 -8.48 -15.14 -8.18
N ASN A 430 -9.09 -13.96 -8.22
CA ASN A 430 -8.87 -13.01 -9.32
C ASN A 430 -7.69 -12.05 -9.12
N HIS A 431 -6.78 -12.31 -8.16
CA HIS A 431 -5.57 -11.51 -7.97
C HIS A 431 -4.61 -11.67 -9.16
N GLY A 432 -4.00 -10.56 -9.62
CA GLY A 432 -2.94 -10.59 -10.68
C GLY A 432 -1.78 -11.55 -10.31
N LEU A 433 -0.94 -11.99 -11.22
CA LEU A 433 -0.72 -11.68 -12.62
C LEU A 433 -1.67 -12.51 -13.53
N TYR A 434 -2.20 -11.89 -14.58
CA TYR A 434 -3.19 -12.54 -15.44
C TYR A 434 -2.60 -13.29 -16.64
N LEU A 435 -1.35 -13.06 -17.03
CA LEU A 435 -0.74 -13.73 -18.17
C LEU A 435 -0.60 -15.24 -17.91
N ASN A 436 -1.30 -16.06 -18.69
CA ASN A 436 -1.32 -17.52 -18.60
C ASN A 436 -1.70 -18.03 -17.19
N LYS A 437 -2.62 -17.37 -16.53
CA LYS A 437 -3.02 -17.67 -15.16
C LYS A 437 -3.84 -18.96 -15.04
N PHE A 438 -4.80 -19.14 -15.96
CA PHE A 438 -5.67 -20.30 -16.02
C PHE A 438 -5.43 -21.12 -17.28
N ASP A 439 -5.78 -22.40 -17.24
CA ASP A 439 -5.81 -23.25 -18.44
C ASP A 439 -6.84 -22.67 -19.44
N PRO A 440 -6.48 -22.46 -20.71
CA PRO A 440 -7.41 -21.93 -21.70
C PRO A 440 -8.72 -22.74 -21.86
N SER A 441 -8.73 -24.01 -21.49
CA SER A 441 -9.95 -24.83 -21.48
C SER A 441 -10.98 -24.43 -20.42
N GLU A 442 -10.56 -23.64 -19.43
CA GLU A 442 -11.42 -23.10 -18.38
C GLU A 442 -12.00 -21.71 -18.71
N TRP A 443 -11.54 -21.08 -19.80
CA TRP A 443 -12.10 -19.80 -20.23
C TRP A 443 -13.56 -19.95 -20.61
N ASN A 444 -14.40 -19.13 -20.03
CA ASN A 444 -15.86 -19.21 -20.16
C ASN A 444 -16.48 -17.96 -20.82
N ILE A 445 -15.68 -16.90 -21.04
CA ILE A 445 -16.06 -15.66 -21.70
C ILE A 445 -15.14 -15.41 -22.87
N ASP A 446 -15.73 -15.38 -24.08
CA ASP A 446 -15.03 -14.98 -25.31
C ASP A 446 -15.35 -13.54 -25.70
N PHE A 447 -14.47 -12.93 -26.46
CA PHE A 447 -14.63 -11.60 -27.00
C PHE A 447 -13.93 -11.45 -28.34
N THR A 448 -14.23 -10.38 -29.05
CA THR A 448 -13.53 -9.98 -30.28
C THR A 448 -13.04 -8.55 -30.16
N SER A 449 -11.83 -8.29 -30.63
CA SER A 449 -11.24 -6.96 -30.69
C SER A 449 -10.12 -6.94 -31.71
N ASP A 450 -10.12 -5.94 -32.60
CA ASP A 450 -9.01 -5.70 -33.53
C ASP A 450 -7.92 -4.82 -32.92
N ALA A 451 -8.12 -4.34 -31.68
CA ALA A 451 -7.22 -3.43 -30.99
C ALA A 451 -6.20 -4.16 -30.09
N LEU A 452 -6.48 -5.40 -29.69
CA LEU A 452 -5.66 -6.14 -28.74
C LEU A 452 -4.63 -7.03 -29.43
N SER A 453 -3.42 -7.05 -28.90
CA SER A 453 -2.41 -8.05 -29.22
C SER A 453 -2.79 -9.44 -28.66
N GLU A 454 -2.07 -10.49 -29.06
CA GLU A 454 -2.26 -11.84 -28.54
C GLU A 454 -2.01 -11.92 -27.02
N GLU A 455 -1.00 -11.20 -26.52
CA GLU A 455 -0.69 -11.13 -25.09
C GLU A 455 -1.79 -10.41 -24.31
N GLU A 456 -2.25 -9.25 -24.80
CA GLU A 456 -3.36 -8.51 -24.15
C GLU A 456 -4.67 -9.30 -24.19
N SER A 457 -4.93 -10.04 -25.26
CA SER A 457 -6.08 -10.95 -25.34
C SER A 457 -5.97 -12.07 -24.32
N ASN A 458 -4.77 -12.63 -24.11
CA ASN A 458 -4.53 -13.63 -23.06
C ASN A 458 -4.78 -13.05 -21.67
N LEU A 459 -4.26 -11.85 -21.37
CA LEU A 459 -4.51 -11.15 -20.10
C LEU A 459 -6.02 -10.98 -19.84
N LEU A 460 -6.74 -10.50 -20.86
CA LEU A 460 -8.18 -10.23 -20.72
C LEU A 460 -9.00 -11.52 -20.57
N HIS A 461 -8.67 -12.62 -21.29
CA HIS A 461 -9.34 -13.91 -21.10
C HIS A 461 -9.17 -14.45 -19.67
N ASN A 462 -7.94 -14.41 -19.14
CA ASN A 462 -7.67 -14.85 -17.77
C ASN A 462 -8.38 -13.98 -16.73
N TYR A 463 -8.43 -12.67 -16.95
CA TYR A 463 -9.19 -11.76 -16.10
C TYR A 463 -10.69 -12.08 -16.13
N CYS A 464 -11.27 -12.24 -17.35
CA CYS A 464 -12.68 -12.56 -17.51
C CYS A 464 -13.08 -13.88 -16.85
N LYS A 465 -12.21 -14.90 -16.89
CA LYS A 465 -12.41 -16.16 -16.19
C LYS A 465 -12.55 -15.92 -14.67
N GLY A 466 -11.60 -15.22 -14.05
CA GLY A 466 -11.62 -14.96 -12.61
C GLY A 466 -12.82 -14.09 -12.18
N VAL A 467 -13.13 -13.01 -12.89
CA VAL A 467 -14.26 -12.15 -12.52
C VAL A 467 -15.61 -12.83 -12.72
N SER A 468 -15.74 -13.73 -13.71
CA SER A 468 -16.97 -14.48 -13.90
C SER A 468 -17.18 -15.58 -12.85
N ASP A 469 -16.10 -16.16 -12.33
CA ASP A 469 -16.17 -17.08 -11.19
C ASP A 469 -16.59 -16.31 -9.93
N SER A 470 -16.01 -15.15 -9.67
CA SER A 470 -16.44 -14.27 -8.57
C SER A 470 -17.93 -13.91 -8.67
N ASP A 471 -18.43 -13.56 -9.86
CA ASP A 471 -19.84 -13.27 -10.10
C ASP A 471 -20.74 -14.49 -9.85
N ALA A 472 -20.29 -15.67 -10.24
CA ALA A 472 -21.03 -16.90 -9.96
C ALA A 472 -21.15 -17.16 -8.46
N GLN A 473 -20.10 -16.88 -7.68
CA GLN A 473 -20.13 -17.02 -6.23
C GLN A 473 -20.97 -15.93 -5.54
N LEU A 474 -20.98 -14.72 -6.07
CA LEU A 474 -21.93 -13.67 -5.65
C LEU A 474 -23.38 -14.15 -5.84
N GLY A 475 -23.70 -14.73 -7.01
CA GLY A 475 -25.01 -15.31 -7.30
C GLY A 475 -25.40 -16.43 -6.32
N ARG A 476 -24.44 -17.33 -6.03
CA ARG A 476 -24.63 -18.44 -5.07
C ARG A 476 -24.89 -17.93 -3.65
N LEU A 477 -24.11 -16.96 -3.19
CA LEU A 477 -24.31 -16.37 -1.88
C LEU A 477 -25.65 -15.64 -1.77
N TYR A 478 -26.04 -14.89 -2.82
CA TYR A 478 -27.34 -14.22 -2.89
C TYR A 478 -28.48 -15.24 -2.72
N GLU A 479 -28.49 -16.32 -3.51
CA GLU A 479 -29.53 -17.36 -3.41
C GLU A 479 -29.56 -18.04 -2.05
N TYR A 480 -28.41 -18.23 -1.41
CA TYR A 480 -28.34 -18.80 -0.06
C TYR A 480 -28.91 -17.81 0.96
N VAL A 481 -28.51 -16.56 0.95
CA VAL A 481 -28.96 -15.51 1.90
C VAL A 481 -30.48 -15.31 1.78
N MET A 482 -31.03 -15.24 0.56
CA MET A 482 -32.46 -15.03 0.33
C MET A 482 -33.35 -16.21 0.81
N LYS A 483 -32.76 -17.37 1.10
CA LYS A 483 -33.49 -18.53 1.68
C LYS A 483 -33.38 -18.62 3.20
N ARG A 484 -32.53 -17.79 3.83
CA ARG A 484 -32.34 -17.82 5.29
C ARG A 484 -33.54 -17.21 6.00
N GLU A 485 -33.86 -17.74 7.18
CA GLU A 485 -34.91 -17.18 8.07
C GLU A 485 -34.33 -16.02 8.93
N LYS A 486 -33.04 -16.12 9.29
CA LYS A 486 -32.37 -15.07 10.09
C LYS A 486 -32.09 -13.83 9.23
N PRO A 487 -32.43 -12.62 9.71
CA PRO A 487 -32.05 -11.38 9.03
C PRO A 487 -30.56 -11.36 8.69
N THR A 488 -30.26 -11.08 7.44
CA THR A 488 -28.89 -11.09 6.91
C THR A 488 -28.73 -9.98 5.89
N VAL A 489 -27.64 -9.23 5.97
CA VAL A 489 -27.27 -8.19 4.99
C VAL A 489 -25.87 -8.49 4.44
N VAL A 490 -25.68 -8.22 3.17
CA VAL A 490 -24.41 -8.41 2.47
C VAL A 490 -24.03 -7.13 1.74
N LEU A 491 -22.78 -6.69 1.90
CA LEU A 491 -22.09 -5.74 1.06
C LEU A 491 -21.00 -6.49 0.27
N TRP A 492 -21.11 -6.53 -1.05
CA TRP A 492 -20.09 -7.05 -1.97
C TRP A 492 -19.50 -5.91 -2.77
N TYR A 493 -18.19 -5.80 -2.84
CA TYR A 493 -17.51 -4.72 -3.57
C TYR A 493 -16.19 -5.16 -4.21
N GLY A 494 -15.84 -4.53 -5.35
CA GLY A 494 -14.51 -4.65 -5.94
C GLY A 494 -13.56 -3.62 -5.33
N ASP A 495 -12.32 -3.98 -5.05
CA ASP A 495 -11.35 -3.11 -4.39
C ASP A 495 -10.63 -2.16 -5.35
N HIS A 496 -10.25 -2.61 -6.53
CA HIS A 496 -9.61 -1.82 -7.60
C HIS A 496 -9.75 -2.49 -8.96
N LEU A 497 -9.39 -1.77 -10.03
CA LEU A 497 -9.28 -2.34 -11.37
C LEU A 497 -8.06 -3.26 -11.47
N PRO A 498 -8.09 -4.29 -12.34
CA PRO A 498 -6.97 -5.20 -12.58
C PRO A 498 -5.83 -4.51 -13.35
N THR A 499 -4.59 -4.92 -13.11
CA THR A 499 -3.46 -4.55 -13.97
C THR A 499 -3.43 -5.45 -15.20
N LEU A 500 -3.93 -4.97 -16.33
CA LEU A 500 -4.01 -5.71 -17.60
C LEU A 500 -2.90 -5.26 -18.56
N GLY A 501 -1.66 -5.61 -18.24
CA GLY A 501 -0.46 -5.26 -18.99
C GLY A 501 0.27 -4.04 -18.46
N ASN A 502 1.50 -3.83 -18.96
CA ASN A 502 2.31 -2.67 -18.63
C ASN A 502 1.69 -1.40 -19.23
N ASP A 503 1.98 -0.24 -18.65
CA ASP A 503 1.52 1.07 -19.14
C ASP A 503 0.01 1.14 -19.41
N PHE A 504 -0.78 0.50 -18.56
CA PHE A 504 -2.23 0.34 -18.73
C PHE A 504 -2.66 -0.46 -19.96
N GLY A 505 -1.77 -1.22 -20.58
CA GLY A 505 -1.89 -2.17 -21.67
C GLY A 505 -3.26 -2.24 -22.35
N VAL A 506 -4.11 -3.19 -21.96
CA VAL A 506 -5.46 -3.38 -22.53
C VAL A 506 -6.29 -2.09 -22.55
N TYR A 507 -6.22 -1.26 -21.52
CA TYR A 507 -7.00 0.00 -21.45
C TYR A 507 -6.54 1.01 -22.50
N ALA A 508 -5.23 1.11 -22.74
CA ALA A 508 -4.66 2.00 -23.74
C ALA A 508 -4.92 1.47 -25.16
N SER A 509 -4.66 0.18 -25.41
CA SER A 509 -4.84 -0.46 -26.72
C SER A 509 -6.30 -0.40 -27.19
N THR A 510 -7.24 -0.59 -26.27
CA THR A 510 -8.67 -0.48 -26.59
C THR A 510 -9.16 0.97 -26.76
N GLY A 511 -8.33 1.97 -26.43
CA GLY A 511 -8.73 3.38 -26.43
C GLY A 511 -9.70 3.73 -25.29
N THR A 512 -9.76 2.93 -24.23
CA THR A 512 -10.52 3.22 -23.02
C THR A 512 -9.93 4.44 -22.33
N ILE A 513 -8.61 4.58 -22.35
CA ILE A 513 -7.87 5.77 -21.95
C ILE A 513 -7.11 6.37 -23.13
N THR A 514 -6.90 7.69 -23.12
CA THR A 514 -6.23 8.43 -24.22
C THR A 514 -4.73 8.60 -24.00
N SER A 515 -4.21 8.30 -22.81
CA SER A 515 -2.80 8.45 -22.45
C SER A 515 -2.38 7.38 -21.44
N THR A 516 -1.15 6.87 -21.57
CA THR A 516 -0.52 6.00 -20.56
C THR A 516 0.00 6.76 -19.34
N THR A 517 -0.12 8.09 -19.35
CA THR A 517 0.22 8.95 -18.20
C THR A 517 -1.06 9.43 -17.54
N ALA A 518 -1.37 8.94 -16.34
CA ALA A 518 -2.61 9.24 -15.61
C ALA A 518 -2.86 10.74 -15.35
N ALA A 519 -1.80 11.55 -15.25
CA ALA A 519 -1.91 13.01 -15.12
C ALA A 519 -2.57 13.69 -16.34
N ASN A 520 -2.59 13.03 -17.50
CA ASN A 520 -3.20 13.53 -18.73
C ASN A 520 -4.64 13.06 -18.94
N TRP A 521 -5.17 12.23 -18.02
CA TRP A 521 -6.53 11.70 -18.14
C TRP A 521 -7.59 12.79 -17.93
N THR A 522 -8.68 12.67 -18.67
CA THR A 522 -9.91 13.44 -18.43
C THR A 522 -10.54 13.02 -17.10
N GLU A 523 -11.45 13.83 -16.56
CA GLU A 523 -12.18 13.47 -15.34
C GLU A 523 -13.03 12.19 -15.53
N GLU A 524 -13.55 11.94 -16.74
CA GLU A 524 -14.28 10.71 -17.07
C GLU A 524 -13.35 9.49 -17.07
N GLU A 525 -12.16 9.60 -17.66
CA GLU A 525 -11.15 8.53 -17.63
C GLU A 525 -10.67 8.24 -16.21
N LYS A 526 -10.44 9.28 -15.39
CA LYS A 526 -10.11 9.11 -13.98
C LYS A 526 -11.22 8.38 -13.23
N TYR A 527 -12.47 8.82 -13.42
CA TYR A 527 -13.62 8.13 -12.83
C TYR A 527 -13.66 6.66 -13.25
N GLN A 528 -13.56 6.39 -14.54
CA GLN A 528 -13.63 5.04 -15.10
C GLN A 528 -12.49 4.13 -14.57
N MET A 529 -11.26 4.65 -14.49
CA MET A 529 -10.08 3.88 -14.09
C MET A 529 -9.96 3.65 -12.58
N PHE A 530 -10.79 4.30 -11.77
CA PHE A 530 -10.83 4.09 -10.33
C PHE A 530 -12.19 3.60 -9.83
N SER A 531 -13.17 3.37 -10.71
CA SER A 531 -14.52 2.93 -10.33
C SER A 531 -14.65 1.42 -10.35
N THR A 532 -15.09 0.86 -9.24
CA THR A 532 -15.42 -0.56 -9.08
C THR A 532 -16.88 -0.73 -8.67
N PRO A 533 -17.57 -1.79 -9.10
CA PRO A 533 -18.94 -2.04 -8.72
C PRO A 533 -19.07 -2.48 -7.26
N TYR A 534 -20.20 -2.11 -6.62
CA TYR A 534 -20.61 -2.68 -5.35
C TYR A 534 -22.12 -2.92 -5.33
N VAL A 535 -22.58 -3.85 -4.49
CA VAL A 535 -24.00 -4.14 -4.28
C VAL A 535 -24.25 -4.43 -2.79
N VAL A 536 -25.40 -3.93 -2.30
CA VAL A 536 -25.92 -4.21 -0.95
C VAL A 536 -27.28 -4.89 -1.09
N PHE A 537 -27.44 -6.02 -0.44
CA PHE A 537 -28.72 -6.74 -0.42
C PHE A 537 -29.01 -7.32 0.95
N SER A 538 -30.31 -7.49 1.25
CA SER A 538 -30.78 -8.11 2.49
C SER A 538 -31.95 -9.05 2.22
N ASN A 539 -32.10 -10.09 3.04
CA ASN A 539 -33.25 -11.02 2.96
C ASN A 539 -34.46 -10.57 3.80
N TYR A 540 -34.42 -9.36 4.33
CA TYR A 540 -35.47 -8.80 5.18
C TYR A 540 -35.71 -7.34 4.85
N ASP A 541 -36.89 -6.80 5.23
CA ASP A 541 -37.16 -5.38 5.16
C ASP A 541 -36.47 -4.66 6.32
N THR A 542 -35.52 -3.80 6.02
CA THR A 542 -34.77 -3.03 7.01
C THR A 542 -35.58 -1.89 7.62
N GLY A 543 -36.64 -1.45 6.94
CA GLY A 543 -37.43 -0.29 7.29
C GLY A 543 -36.76 1.06 6.97
N HIS A 544 -35.58 1.05 6.35
CA HIS A 544 -34.80 2.23 6.00
C HIS A 544 -34.47 2.25 4.51
N GLU A 545 -34.35 3.47 3.94
CA GLU A 545 -33.91 3.67 2.55
C GLU A 545 -32.38 3.63 2.46
N TYR A 546 -31.85 3.01 1.41
CA TYR A 546 -30.43 3.10 1.09
C TYR A 546 -30.13 4.44 0.40
N ARG A 547 -29.21 5.24 0.94
CA ARG A 547 -29.01 6.63 0.53
C ARG A 547 -28.21 6.83 -0.75
N ALA A 548 -27.44 5.83 -1.20
CA ALA A 548 -26.43 6.01 -2.22
C ALA A 548 -26.69 5.27 -3.54
N ASP A 549 -27.95 4.90 -3.81
CA ASP A 549 -28.29 4.28 -5.09
C ASP A 549 -27.89 5.18 -6.25
N ASP A 550 -27.19 4.60 -7.22
CA ASP A 550 -26.67 5.26 -8.42
C ASP A 550 -25.70 6.46 -8.17
N THR A 551 -25.33 6.73 -6.92
CA THR A 551 -24.36 7.78 -6.59
C THR A 551 -23.00 7.17 -6.34
N PRO A 552 -21.94 7.55 -7.08
CA PRO A 552 -20.58 7.11 -6.78
C PRO A 552 -20.15 7.52 -5.37
N VAL A 553 -19.47 6.62 -4.65
CA VAL A 553 -19.06 6.84 -3.26
C VAL A 553 -17.60 6.49 -3.02
N SER A 554 -16.97 7.14 -2.04
CA SER A 554 -15.66 6.72 -1.52
C SER A 554 -15.76 5.43 -0.69
N PRO A 555 -14.69 4.60 -0.62
CA PRO A 555 -14.68 3.35 0.15
C PRO A 555 -15.10 3.54 1.61
N TYR A 556 -14.58 4.55 2.29
CA TYR A 556 -14.86 4.83 3.71
C TYR A 556 -16.33 5.15 4.03
N LEU A 557 -17.18 5.39 3.02
CA LEU A 557 -18.62 5.64 3.19
C LEU A 557 -19.46 4.35 3.14
N LEU A 558 -18.98 3.29 2.45
CA LEU A 558 -19.82 2.12 2.16
C LEU A 558 -20.37 1.45 3.42
N THR A 559 -19.52 1.18 4.41
CA THR A 559 -20.00 0.53 5.65
C THR A 559 -20.87 1.46 6.48
N ALA A 560 -20.62 2.78 6.47
CA ALA A 560 -21.50 3.75 7.14
C ALA A 560 -22.90 3.78 6.50
N LEU A 561 -22.98 3.75 5.18
CA LEU A 561 -24.24 3.71 4.43
C LEU A 561 -25.00 2.40 4.67
N MET A 562 -24.31 1.25 4.68
CA MET A 562 -24.91 -0.03 5.03
C MET A 562 -25.36 -0.05 6.51
N TYR A 563 -24.59 0.53 7.43
CA TYR A 563 -24.89 0.61 8.86
C TYR A 563 -26.17 1.43 9.12
N ASP A 564 -26.36 2.57 8.40
CA ASP A 564 -27.58 3.36 8.39
C ASP A 564 -28.77 2.56 7.78
N TYR A 565 -28.55 1.90 6.65
CA TYR A 565 -29.56 1.11 5.94
C TYR A 565 -30.17 -0.02 6.79
N ILE A 566 -29.35 -0.67 7.63
CA ILE A 566 -29.84 -1.72 8.53
C ILE A 566 -30.43 -1.19 9.84
N GLY A 567 -30.49 0.11 10.05
CA GLY A 567 -30.99 0.75 11.26
C GLY A 567 -30.15 0.47 12.49
N ALA A 568 -28.86 0.26 12.34
CA ALA A 568 -27.95 0.02 13.47
C ALA A 568 -27.85 1.26 14.38
N PRO A 569 -27.53 1.09 15.69
CA PRO A 569 -27.43 2.21 16.61
C PRO A 569 -26.42 3.26 16.12
N GLU A 570 -26.80 4.53 16.13
CA GLU A 570 -25.93 5.60 15.67
C GLU A 570 -24.60 5.63 16.41
N THR A 571 -23.56 6.03 15.70
CA THR A 571 -22.25 6.34 16.28
C THR A 571 -21.82 7.73 15.83
N LEU A 572 -20.93 8.37 16.59
CA LEU A 572 -20.33 9.63 16.16
C LEU A 572 -19.76 9.52 14.76
N ARG A 573 -19.13 8.39 14.44
CA ARG A 573 -18.51 8.15 13.14
C ARG A 573 -19.54 7.98 12.04
N SER A 574 -20.56 7.16 12.23
CA SER A 574 -21.61 6.99 11.23
C SER A 574 -22.31 8.31 10.93
N ASN A 575 -22.67 9.10 11.96
CA ASN A 575 -23.31 10.40 11.78
C ASN A 575 -22.42 11.40 11.03
N PHE A 576 -21.12 11.45 11.33
CA PHE A 576 -20.17 12.27 10.58
C PHE A 576 -20.03 11.83 9.13
N LEU A 577 -19.90 10.54 8.87
CA LEU A 577 -19.71 10.02 7.52
C LEU A 577 -20.97 10.18 6.65
N LEU A 578 -22.17 10.08 7.23
CA LEU A 578 -23.42 10.34 6.52
C LEU A 578 -23.57 11.83 6.19
N ASP A 579 -23.16 12.73 7.07
CA ASP A 579 -23.13 14.17 6.78
C ASP A 579 -22.05 14.51 5.73
N LEU A 580 -20.89 13.87 5.80
CA LEU A 580 -19.84 13.95 4.77
C LEU A 580 -20.37 13.48 3.41
N TYR A 581 -21.04 12.33 3.35
CA TYR A 581 -21.68 11.82 2.13
C TYR A 581 -22.67 12.81 1.52
N ALA A 582 -23.51 13.43 2.34
CA ALA A 582 -24.51 14.40 1.86
C ALA A 582 -23.90 15.61 1.14
N HIS A 583 -22.63 15.93 1.39
CA HIS A 583 -21.93 17.05 0.78
C HIS A 583 -20.83 16.64 -0.21
N CYS A 584 -20.13 15.56 0.09
CA CYS A 584 -18.94 15.12 -0.62
C CYS A 584 -18.97 13.57 -0.78
N PRO A 585 -19.79 13.04 -1.70
CA PRO A 585 -19.89 11.60 -1.91
C PRO A 585 -18.56 10.93 -2.28
N VAL A 586 -17.68 11.63 -3.01
CA VAL A 586 -16.35 11.14 -3.35
C VAL A 586 -15.30 12.19 -3.04
N ILE A 587 -14.33 11.81 -2.20
CA ILE A 587 -13.06 12.52 -2.02
C ILE A 587 -11.94 11.50 -2.19
N SER A 588 -11.17 11.63 -3.26
CA SER A 588 -10.06 10.75 -3.61
C SER A 588 -8.92 11.58 -4.22
N PRO A 589 -7.67 11.14 -4.17
CA PRO A 589 -6.56 11.79 -4.88
C PRO A 589 -6.74 11.85 -6.40
N TYR A 590 -7.62 11.00 -6.94
CA TYR A 590 -7.76 10.80 -8.38
C TYR A 590 -9.03 11.41 -8.96
N TYR A 591 -10.14 11.35 -8.23
CA TYR A 591 -11.45 11.83 -8.67
C TYR A 591 -12.25 12.34 -7.48
N ASN A 592 -13.01 13.42 -7.68
CA ASN A 592 -13.85 14.00 -6.63
C ASN A 592 -15.26 14.28 -7.14
N LEU A 593 -16.25 13.98 -6.31
CA LEU A 593 -17.65 14.29 -6.57
C LEU A 593 -18.21 15.07 -5.38
N TYR A 594 -18.87 16.18 -5.67
CA TYR A 594 -19.48 17.04 -4.67
C TYR A 594 -20.96 17.27 -4.98
N SER A 595 -21.78 17.30 -3.94
CA SER A 595 -23.22 17.58 -4.08
C SER A 595 -23.47 19.01 -4.54
N GLU A 596 -24.61 19.24 -5.17
CA GLU A 596 -25.01 20.58 -5.62
C GLU A 596 -25.03 21.57 -4.44
N GLY A 597 -24.43 22.74 -4.64
CA GLY A 597 -24.30 23.77 -3.60
C GLY A 597 -23.16 23.58 -2.60
N CYS A 598 -22.37 22.51 -2.70
CA CYS A 598 -21.19 22.31 -1.87
C CYS A 598 -20.04 23.23 -2.31
N ASP A 599 -19.88 24.36 -1.63
CA ASP A 599 -18.82 25.31 -1.92
C ASP A 599 -17.44 24.85 -1.42
N GLU A 600 -16.37 25.51 -1.86
CA GLU A 600 -15.00 25.19 -1.51
C GLU A 600 -14.76 25.22 0.02
N LYS A 601 -15.38 26.15 0.74
CA LYS A 601 -15.26 26.27 2.19
C LYS A 601 -15.87 25.05 2.88
N THR A 602 -17.00 24.58 2.41
CA THR A 602 -17.69 23.38 2.91
C THR A 602 -16.85 22.14 2.63
N ARG A 603 -16.33 21.98 1.41
CA ARG A 603 -15.43 20.87 1.06
C ARG A 603 -14.21 20.80 1.97
N ASN A 604 -13.50 21.93 2.10
CA ASN A 604 -12.30 22.01 2.94
C ASN A 604 -12.60 21.73 4.42
N LYS A 605 -13.79 22.11 4.90
CA LYS A 605 -14.24 21.76 6.26
C LYS A 605 -14.34 20.24 6.44
N TYR A 606 -15.01 19.53 5.52
CA TYR A 606 -15.21 18.08 5.63
C TYR A 606 -13.92 17.30 5.44
N ILE A 607 -13.08 17.68 4.48
CA ILE A 607 -11.76 17.09 4.28
C ILE A 607 -10.97 17.20 5.60
N LYS A 608 -10.87 18.42 6.16
CA LYS A 608 -10.12 18.65 7.40
C LYS A 608 -10.68 17.87 8.59
N LEU A 609 -12.01 17.77 8.73
CA LEU A 609 -12.62 16.98 9.82
C LEU A 609 -12.34 15.50 9.64
N HIS A 610 -12.38 14.96 8.43
CA HIS A 610 -12.10 13.56 8.17
C HIS A 610 -10.63 13.21 8.39
N GLU A 611 -9.71 14.07 7.96
CA GLU A 611 -8.28 13.96 8.26
C GLU A 611 -8.02 13.99 9.77
N LEU A 612 -8.70 14.90 10.48
CA LEU A 612 -8.55 15.04 11.92
C LEU A 612 -9.07 13.80 12.70
N LEU A 613 -10.19 13.23 12.25
CA LEU A 613 -10.74 11.99 12.78
C LEU A 613 -9.79 10.80 12.56
N THR A 614 -9.24 10.70 11.34
CA THR A 614 -8.27 9.67 10.99
C THR A 614 -6.97 9.83 11.79
N TYR A 615 -6.48 11.06 11.95
CA TYR A 615 -5.30 11.35 12.75
C TYR A 615 -5.50 10.97 14.23
N ASP A 616 -6.64 11.32 14.82
CA ASP A 616 -6.96 11.01 16.22
C ASP A 616 -6.88 9.51 16.50
N ASP A 617 -7.39 8.69 15.59
CA ASP A 617 -7.40 7.24 15.77
C ASP A 617 -6.05 6.56 15.50
N LEU A 618 -5.28 7.02 14.50
CA LEU A 618 -4.07 6.32 14.05
C LEU A 618 -2.80 6.82 14.77
N MET A 619 -2.71 8.11 15.06
CA MET A 619 -1.48 8.76 15.49
C MET A 619 -1.70 9.61 16.76
N GLY A 620 -2.94 9.97 17.02
CA GLY A 620 -3.33 10.81 18.15
C GLY A 620 -3.63 10.03 19.43
N GLU A 621 -4.35 10.67 20.33
CA GLU A 621 -4.69 10.17 21.65
C GLU A 621 -6.04 9.44 21.71
N GLN A 622 -6.70 9.24 20.54
CA GLN A 622 -7.99 8.55 20.39
C GLN A 622 -9.12 9.18 21.25
N TYR A 623 -9.14 10.50 21.38
CA TYR A 623 -10.09 11.24 22.22
C TYR A 623 -11.55 10.95 21.87
N LEU A 624 -11.87 10.82 20.57
CA LEU A 624 -13.26 10.60 20.10
C LEU A 624 -13.72 9.15 20.26
N THR A 625 -12.80 8.19 20.19
CA THR A 625 -13.10 6.75 20.14
C THR A 625 -12.69 5.98 21.38
N LYS A 626 -11.97 6.61 22.30
CA LYS A 626 -11.44 5.99 23.53
C LYS A 626 -12.47 5.17 24.32
N ARG A 627 -13.74 5.60 24.33
CA ARG A 627 -14.83 4.90 25.05
C ARG A 627 -15.20 3.55 24.42
N LEU A 628 -14.90 3.37 23.13
CA LEU A 628 -15.20 2.15 22.36
C LEU A 628 -14.07 1.11 22.47
N LEU A 629 -12.91 1.54 22.95
CA LEU A 629 -11.73 0.69 23.09
C LEU A 629 -11.79 -0.16 24.37
N PRO A 630 -11.07 -1.28 24.44
CA PRO A 630 -10.96 -2.12 25.64
C PRO A 630 -10.54 -1.31 26.87
N GLN A 631 -11.06 -1.68 28.07
CA GLN A 631 -10.81 -0.93 29.30
C GLN A 631 -9.33 -0.74 29.65
N GLU A 632 -8.49 -1.73 29.33
CA GLU A 632 -7.04 -1.68 29.57
C GLU A 632 -6.35 -0.55 28.78
N GLN A 633 -6.89 -0.17 27.64
CA GLN A 633 -6.37 0.93 26.82
C GLN A 633 -6.94 2.30 27.21
N ARG A 634 -8.09 2.34 27.86
CA ARG A 634 -8.72 3.61 28.31
C ARG A 634 -7.96 4.29 29.44
N GLN A 635 -7.06 3.56 30.12
CA GLN A 635 -6.35 4.04 31.33
C GLN A 635 -4.94 4.58 31.01
N LYS A 636 -4.50 4.54 29.78
CA LYS A 636 -3.24 5.14 29.31
C LYS A 636 -3.50 6.52 28.71
#